data_8ed7f06e0c47bbad2c9e8143b0333d81
#
_entry.id   8ed7f06e0c47bbad2c9e8143b0333d81
#
_cell.length_a   1.000
_cell.length_b   1.000
_cell.length_c   1.000
_cell.angle_alpha   90.00
_cell.angle_beta   90.00
_cell.angle_gamma   90.00
#
_symmetry.space_group_name_H-M   'P 1'
#
loop_
_entity.id
_entity.type
_entity.pdbx_description
1 polymer ?
#
loop_
_entity_poly.entity_id
_entity_poly.type
_entity_poly.pdbx_seq_one_letter_code
_entity_poly.pdbx_strand_id
1 'polypeptide(L)'
;MKSLRSFPKLISAVLLVCAASLAWSCSDDDTGDDAFIPTFTLPEQPVIKNNYASQNNTITVVASHDVSWTAAKTDEQADWLTITSASGKGNGNIVFTLTEKDTPGRRSTTIAVTGTSERDSRTLSGTVTVEQMGSEPTIVMEPVGSVSLPWTGAEAYTVQIVSKVNWRAELTVVSGGEGWIAKTAPAADVEGDGAVVLSVSENESTESRQAKLTVVYVDDPTVKAELTINQQKQGERHRIEFAGMTTLLGNDGNTTLEYAPVGGGESVILNDVEVEVGTDLTTVYYMEEIPNGEYELKRVGSVEINALFTLSNGQISYVERWNPAFGCFGGESEERPIAIGKRSDIEALASSVNAGESYAGIYFVQTADIALGGSWTAIGTSDKKFSGNYDGRNFAITGLKIAATAAGQGLFGYVGGVAASEDGTTPAVAAALRNITVKGAGSTPSDNDSDAGFDITATAGFVGGIAANVTGNTVVSNCRNYAHVRVTISTGANGAGNSGGVIGEVGGTDVSIDKCVNYGKIVVYSASNTLVNNVGGVIGNMSGGSEERPTIVAECYNYGDISFIGNTGGVAGNVGNGNIQLRRCGNYGALAATAGNGRTGGVAGGSSGVIDECFNLGTVSCSPANGNNTGGIVGWVGGSAVVSNTYNKGTVTYTAANSGTLVGNKSAAGSKIVNCYNAGRAQKDASGTALGTTGGAINGGAKNNGTNVSGCYYLSGNGNDLGQNGTSPDDVSRVKALSQAEMQVAAPSAEAFTDWDVSVWNFESGSYPTLKNNPEKPL
;
A
#
# COMPACT_ATOMS: atom_id res chain seq x y z
N MET A 1 -33.30 16.98 15.45
CA MET A 1 -33.35 18.39 15.86
C MET A 1 -31.95 18.90 16.10
N LYS A 2 -31.58 19.93 15.31
CA LYS A 2 -30.61 21.02 15.55
C LYS A 2 -29.36 20.71 16.36
N SER A 3 -28.12 21.01 15.97
CA SER A 3 -27.66 22.26 15.34
C SER A 3 -26.28 22.10 14.75
N LEU A 4 -26.08 22.73 13.59
CA LEU A 4 -24.78 23.09 13.03
C LEU A 4 -24.00 24.03 13.99
N ARG A 5 -22.68 23.84 14.11
CA ARG A 5 -21.76 24.95 14.39
C ARG A 5 -20.51 24.87 13.53
N SER A 6 -20.35 25.91 12.83
CA SER A 6 -19.38 26.44 11.91
C SER A 6 -17.90 26.31 12.32
N PHE A 7 -17.06 25.94 11.34
CA PHE A 7 -15.60 26.14 11.35
C PHE A 7 -15.25 27.57 10.92
N PRO A 8 -14.29 28.23 11.51
CA PRO A 8 -13.75 29.49 11.02
C PRO A 8 -12.71 29.23 9.91
N LYS A 9 -12.92 29.91 8.80
CA LYS A 9 -11.98 29.98 7.68
C LYS A 9 -10.74 30.78 8.09
N LEU A 10 -9.56 30.17 8.00
CA LEU A 10 -8.31 30.93 7.96
C LEU A 10 -8.01 31.23 6.48
N ILE A 11 -8.12 32.49 6.13
CA ILE A 11 -7.74 33.04 4.83
C ILE A 11 -6.24 33.28 4.86
N SER A 12 -5.48 32.52 4.07
CA SER A 12 -4.12 32.89 3.71
C SER A 12 -4.13 33.61 2.37
N ALA A 13 -3.71 34.85 2.41
CA ALA A 13 -3.60 35.71 1.25
C ALA A 13 -2.49 35.19 0.32
N VAL A 14 -2.85 34.76 -0.89
CA VAL A 14 -1.90 34.55 -1.97
C VAL A 14 -1.82 35.83 -2.78
N LEU A 15 -0.62 36.37 -2.87
CA LEU A 15 -0.31 37.52 -3.70
C LEU A 15 -0.50 37.14 -5.20
N LEU A 16 -1.46 37.79 -5.81
CA LEU A 16 -1.72 37.72 -7.24
C LEU A 16 -0.71 38.64 -7.96
N VAL A 17 0.23 38.08 -8.70
CA VAL A 17 1.03 38.85 -9.65
C VAL A 17 0.31 38.83 -10.98
N CYS A 18 -0.25 39.97 -11.37
CA CYS A 18 -0.90 40.19 -12.66
C CYS A 18 0.11 40.05 -13.81
N ALA A 19 -0.12 39.10 -14.70
CA ALA A 19 0.42 39.14 -16.04
C ALA A 19 -0.50 40.01 -16.91
N ALA A 20 0.04 41.07 -17.44
CA ALA A 20 -0.67 42.00 -18.30
C ALA A 20 -1.01 41.33 -19.63
N SER A 21 -2.29 41.24 -19.95
CA SER A 21 -2.80 40.92 -21.28
C SER A 21 -2.54 42.07 -22.24
N LEU A 22 -1.72 41.82 -23.26
CA LEU A 22 -1.63 42.71 -24.42
C LEU A 22 -2.71 42.37 -25.43
N ALA A 23 -3.64 43.29 -25.57
CA ALA A 23 -4.60 43.27 -26.65
C ALA A 23 -3.89 43.57 -27.98
N TRP A 24 -4.12 42.75 -28.98
CA TRP A 24 -3.66 42.98 -30.33
C TRP A 24 -4.77 43.64 -31.14
N SER A 25 -4.39 44.81 -31.67
CA SER A 25 -5.12 45.49 -32.76
C SER A 25 -4.43 45.09 -34.05
N CYS A 26 -5.20 44.55 -35.00
CA CYS A 26 -4.74 44.35 -36.36
C CYS A 26 -4.57 45.70 -37.08
N SER A 27 -3.43 45.90 -37.69
CA SER A 27 -3.29 46.72 -38.93
C SER A 27 -2.27 46.02 -39.81
N ASP A 28 -2.70 45.71 -41.06
CA ASP A 28 -1.87 45.20 -42.14
C ASP A 28 -0.72 46.18 -42.43
N ASP A 29 0.49 45.69 -42.48
CA ASP A 29 1.47 46.00 -43.52
C ASP A 29 2.58 44.94 -43.53
N ASP A 30 2.81 44.48 -44.72
CA ASP A 30 3.67 43.43 -45.19
C ASP A 30 5.17 43.85 -45.12
N THR A 31 5.97 43.26 -44.22
CA THR A 31 7.40 42.96 -44.44
C THR A 31 7.84 41.86 -43.49
N GLY A 32 8.24 40.72 -44.03
CA GLY A 32 8.62 39.52 -43.29
C GLY A 32 9.77 39.71 -42.33
N ASP A 33 9.54 39.35 -41.12
CA ASP A 33 10.47 38.68 -40.21
C ASP A 33 9.61 38.05 -39.08
N ASP A 34 9.24 36.77 -39.26
CA ASP A 34 8.61 36.00 -38.18
C ASP A 34 9.63 35.93 -37.03
N ALA A 35 9.45 36.85 -36.04
CA ALA A 35 10.27 36.91 -34.88
C ALA A 35 10.13 35.62 -34.11
N PHE A 36 11.06 34.70 -34.25
CA PHE A 36 11.14 33.47 -33.45
C PHE A 36 11.10 33.84 -31.96
N ILE A 37 10.08 33.38 -31.28
CA ILE A 37 9.93 33.53 -29.83
C ILE A 37 10.43 32.24 -29.19
N PRO A 38 11.57 32.25 -28.48
CA PRO A 38 12.03 31.05 -27.81
C PRO A 38 11.03 30.64 -26.73
N THR A 39 10.70 29.37 -26.72
CA THR A 39 9.79 28.80 -25.72
C THR A 39 10.59 28.07 -24.63
N PHE A 40 10.05 28.14 -23.42
CA PHE A 40 10.65 27.48 -22.26
C PHE A 40 9.53 27.14 -21.27
N THR A 41 9.36 25.86 -21.00
CA THR A 41 8.27 25.37 -20.15
C THR A 41 8.79 24.33 -19.15
N LEU A 42 8.35 24.46 -17.92
CA LEU A 42 8.56 23.52 -16.81
C LEU A 42 7.19 22.98 -16.34
N PRO A 43 7.15 21.88 -15.60
CA PRO A 43 5.92 21.42 -14.97
C PRO A 43 5.30 22.51 -14.07
N GLU A 44 4.01 22.80 -14.26
CA GLU A 44 3.27 23.80 -13.48
C GLU A 44 2.94 23.32 -12.06
N GLN A 45 2.82 21.99 -11.89
CA GLN A 45 2.51 21.38 -10.61
C GLN A 45 3.78 20.93 -9.88
N PRO A 46 3.78 20.93 -8.54
CA PRO A 46 4.89 20.40 -7.76
C PRO A 46 5.22 18.95 -8.14
N VAL A 47 6.49 18.62 -8.23
CA VAL A 47 6.94 17.24 -8.37
C VAL A 47 6.96 16.59 -6.98
N ILE A 48 5.98 15.74 -6.70
CA ILE A 48 5.82 15.13 -5.38
C ILE A 48 6.43 13.74 -5.39
N LYS A 49 7.24 13.44 -4.38
CA LYS A 49 7.98 12.19 -4.21
C LYS A 49 7.68 11.56 -2.86
N ASN A 50 7.89 10.25 -2.79
CA ASN A 50 7.71 9.45 -1.57
C ASN A 50 8.83 9.71 -0.55
N ASN A 51 8.70 9.14 0.63
CA ASN A 51 9.61 9.31 1.75
C ASN A 51 10.96 8.58 1.61
N TYR A 52 11.12 7.63 0.69
CA TYR A 52 12.36 6.85 0.55
C TYR A 52 13.41 7.54 -0.32
N ALA A 53 14.67 7.11 -0.18
CA ALA A 53 15.76 7.56 -1.04
C ALA A 53 15.53 7.10 -2.48
N SER A 54 15.73 8.00 -3.43
CA SER A 54 15.55 7.68 -4.84
C SER A 54 16.62 8.33 -5.71
N GLN A 55 16.99 7.64 -6.77
CA GLN A 55 17.98 8.10 -7.77
C GLN A 55 17.32 8.28 -9.13
N ASN A 56 17.96 9.07 -9.97
CA ASN A 56 17.51 9.32 -11.35
C ASN A 56 16.08 9.86 -11.46
N ASN A 57 15.62 10.62 -10.45
CA ASN A 57 14.39 11.39 -10.60
C ASN A 57 14.57 12.44 -11.67
N THR A 58 13.54 12.66 -12.47
CA THR A 58 13.61 13.60 -13.59
C THR A 58 12.54 14.66 -13.51
N ILE A 59 12.90 15.87 -13.93
CA ILE A 59 11.97 16.96 -14.26
C ILE A 59 12.23 17.31 -15.71
N THR A 60 11.21 17.21 -16.54
CA THR A 60 11.32 17.50 -17.95
C THR A 60 11.33 19.01 -18.19
N VAL A 61 12.32 19.47 -18.91
CA VAL A 61 12.41 20.83 -19.46
C VAL A 61 12.03 20.76 -20.93
N VAL A 62 11.02 21.50 -21.32
CA VAL A 62 10.62 21.64 -22.73
C VAL A 62 11.05 23.03 -23.18
N ALA A 63 11.99 23.10 -24.11
CA ALA A 63 12.54 24.36 -24.58
C ALA A 63 12.83 24.32 -26.10
N SER A 64 12.82 25.47 -26.69
CA SER A 64 13.27 25.59 -28.09
C SER A 64 14.72 25.09 -28.25
N HIS A 65 15.06 24.51 -29.38
CA HIS A 65 16.34 23.85 -29.63
C HIS A 65 17.58 24.74 -29.49
N ASP A 66 17.40 26.06 -29.53
CA ASP A 66 18.44 27.08 -29.35
C ASP A 66 18.56 27.58 -27.90
N VAL A 67 17.70 27.15 -27.00
CA VAL A 67 17.76 27.55 -25.60
C VAL A 67 18.67 26.60 -24.86
N SER A 68 19.77 27.12 -24.35
CA SER A 68 20.63 26.45 -23.37
C SER A 68 20.16 26.81 -21.96
N TRP A 69 19.98 25.81 -21.09
CA TRP A 69 19.43 26.03 -19.75
C TRP A 69 20.27 25.41 -18.65
N THR A 70 20.18 26.01 -17.47
CA THR A 70 20.80 25.49 -16.22
C THR A 70 19.78 25.50 -15.09
N ALA A 71 19.94 24.57 -14.17
CA ALA A 71 19.07 24.38 -13.01
C ALA A 71 19.88 24.41 -11.72
N ALA A 72 19.36 25.09 -10.69
CA ALA A 72 19.96 25.11 -9.37
C ALA A 72 18.89 25.13 -8.28
N LYS A 73 19.19 24.58 -7.12
CA LYS A 73 18.33 24.72 -5.95
C LYS A 73 18.32 26.19 -5.51
N THR A 74 17.14 26.67 -5.11
CA THR A 74 17.00 28.01 -4.51
C THR A 74 17.35 28.02 -3.03
N ASP A 75 17.26 26.86 -2.37
CA ASP A 75 17.62 26.66 -0.97
C ASP A 75 18.83 25.71 -0.89
N GLU A 76 19.99 26.28 -0.59
CA GLU A 76 21.23 25.52 -0.42
C GLU A 76 21.20 24.59 0.79
N GLN A 77 20.35 24.87 1.79
CA GLN A 77 20.17 24.04 2.99
C GLN A 77 19.34 22.77 2.72
N ALA A 78 18.74 22.64 1.54
CA ALA A 78 17.99 21.43 1.16
C ALA A 78 18.95 20.29 0.77
N ASP A 79 19.73 19.78 1.71
CA ASP A 79 20.74 18.73 1.50
C ASP A 79 20.14 17.37 1.08
N TRP A 80 18.85 17.22 1.29
CA TRP A 80 18.11 16.02 0.95
C TRP A 80 17.85 15.85 -0.55
N LEU A 81 18.02 16.91 -1.34
CA LEU A 81 17.91 16.90 -2.79
C LEU A 81 19.26 17.30 -3.41
N THR A 82 19.80 16.44 -4.26
CA THR A 82 21.02 16.70 -5.01
C THR A 82 20.75 16.63 -6.51
N ILE A 83 20.98 17.72 -7.24
CA ILE A 83 20.86 17.75 -8.70
C ILE A 83 22.10 17.09 -9.29
N THR A 84 21.92 16.01 -10.06
CA THR A 84 23.01 15.26 -10.69
C THR A 84 23.19 15.60 -12.17
N SER A 85 22.16 16.15 -12.81
CA SER A 85 22.25 16.75 -14.15
C SER A 85 21.52 18.08 -14.15
N ALA A 86 22.28 19.14 -14.19
CA ALA A 86 21.83 20.52 -13.93
C ALA A 86 21.76 21.41 -15.18
N SER A 87 22.00 20.87 -16.40
CA SER A 87 22.02 21.69 -17.61
C SER A 87 21.64 20.90 -18.84
N GLY A 88 21.20 21.60 -19.87
CA GLY A 88 20.85 21.02 -21.16
C GLY A 88 20.66 22.09 -22.26
N LYS A 89 20.33 21.63 -23.46
CA LYS A 89 19.99 22.48 -24.59
C LYS A 89 18.74 21.92 -25.27
N GLY A 90 17.76 22.77 -25.54
CA GLY A 90 16.47 22.34 -26.04
C GLY A 90 15.72 21.51 -25.00
N ASN A 91 14.94 20.53 -25.47
CA ASN A 91 14.27 19.59 -24.58
C ASN A 91 15.29 18.74 -23.82
N GLY A 92 15.04 18.54 -22.54
CA GLY A 92 15.93 17.75 -21.69
C GLY A 92 15.32 17.45 -20.32
N ASN A 93 16.13 16.84 -19.47
CA ASN A 93 15.71 16.50 -18.11
C ASN A 93 16.73 17.01 -17.09
N ILE A 94 16.22 17.64 -16.04
CA ILE A 94 16.97 17.84 -14.80
C ILE A 94 16.93 16.50 -14.07
N VAL A 95 18.07 15.96 -13.69
CA VAL A 95 18.14 14.70 -12.95
C VAL A 95 18.58 15.00 -11.52
N PHE A 96 17.91 14.39 -10.55
CA PHE A 96 18.23 14.60 -9.15
C PHE A 96 18.05 13.33 -8.30
N THR A 97 18.67 13.32 -7.15
CA THR A 97 18.56 12.26 -6.14
C THR A 97 17.95 12.82 -4.87
N LEU A 98 17.29 11.95 -4.10
CA LEU A 98 16.69 12.28 -2.81
C LEU A 98 17.23 11.35 -1.73
N THR A 99 17.45 11.89 -0.53
CA THR A 99 17.66 11.09 0.67
C THR A 99 16.32 10.67 1.28
N GLU A 100 16.33 9.63 2.08
CA GLU A 100 15.12 9.19 2.79
C GLU A 100 14.62 10.23 3.80
N LYS A 101 13.31 10.28 4.01
CA LYS A 101 12.64 11.09 5.04
C LYS A 101 11.83 10.18 5.96
N ASP A 102 12.47 9.70 7.01
CA ASP A 102 11.85 8.78 7.97
C ASP A 102 10.89 9.43 8.97
N THR A 103 10.90 10.76 9.05
CA THR A 103 9.99 11.51 9.91
C THR A 103 8.73 11.92 9.17
N PRO A 104 7.58 11.99 9.83
CA PRO A 104 6.34 12.49 9.23
C PRO A 104 6.44 13.93 8.72
N GLY A 105 5.40 14.35 7.99
CA GLY A 105 5.33 15.68 7.39
C GLY A 105 6.07 15.76 6.05
N ARG A 106 5.82 16.82 5.31
CA ARG A 106 6.47 17.08 4.01
C ARG A 106 7.73 17.91 4.20
N ARG A 107 8.65 17.77 3.25
CA ARG A 107 9.70 18.76 3.01
C ARG A 107 9.66 19.18 1.55
N SER A 108 9.98 20.43 1.28
CA SER A 108 9.94 20.97 -0.06
C SER A 108 11.14 21.86 -0.35
N THR A 109 11.52 21.93 -1.61
CA THR A 109 12.50 22.90 -2.11
C THR A 109 12.15 23.27 -3.54
N THR A 110 12.65 24.39 -4.00
CA THR A 110 12.41 24.87 -5.36
C THR A 110 13.68 24.78 -6.17
N ILE A 111 13.56 24.31 -7.40
CA ILE A 111 14.61 24.35 -8.41
C ILE A 111 14.32 25.52 -9.34
N ALA A 112 15.24 26.47 -9.38
CA ALA A 112 15.21 27.55 -10.37
C ALA A 112 15.91 27.08 -11.65
N VAL A 113 15.30 27.31 -12.79
CA VAL A 113 15.86 26.99 -14.09
C VAL A 113 15.94 28.26 -14.92
N THR A 114 17.12 28.54 -15.43
CA THR A 114 17.37 29.70 -16.29
C THR A 114 17.82 29.21 -17.66
N GLY A 115 17.12 29.61 -18.68
CA GLY A 115 17.44 29.36 -20.07
C GLY A 115 17.94 30.63 -20.76
N THR A 116 18.86 30.50 -21.70
CA THR A 116 19.31 31.60 -22.56
C THR A 116 19.22 31.15 -24.01
N SER A 117 18.46 31.88 -24.79
CA SER A 117 18.43 31.68 -26.27
C SER A 117 19.74 32.14 -26.89
N GLU A 118 20.37 31.24 -27.60
CA GLU A 118 21.63 31.56 -28.35
C GLU A 118 21.37 32.49 -29.50
N ARG A 119 20.14 32.57 -29.99
CA ARG A 119 19.79 33.35 -31.18
C ARG A 119 19.62 34.85 -30.88
N ASP A 120 19.00 35.19 -29.78
CA ASP A 120 18.65 36.56 -29.41
C ASP A 120 19.14 36.98 -28.02
N SER A 121 19.90 36.11 -27.33
CA SER A 121 20.42 36.29 -25.97
C SER A 121 19.32 36.54 -24.91
N ARG A 122 18.07 36.25 -25.23
CA ARG A 122 16.96 36.41 -24.30
C ARG A 122 17.07 35.39 -23.16
N THR A 123 16.93 35.87 -21.96
CA THR A 123 16.89 35.03 -20.77
C THR A 123 15.45 34.65 -20.46
N LEU A 124 15.22 33.35 -20.27
CA LEU A 124 13.96 32.74 -19.86
C LEU A 124 14.20 32.12 -18.49
N SER A 125 13.23 32.19 -17.61
CA SER A 125 13.37 31.58 -16.28
C SER A 125 12.07 30.97 -15.83
N GLY A 126 12.17 29.95 -15.00
CA GLY A 126 11.03 29.30 -14.36
C GLY A 126 11.50 28.60 -13.10
N THR A 127 10.56 28.18 -12.31
CA THR A 127 10.81 27.44 -11.10
C THR A 127 9.93 26.21 -11.05
N VAL A 128 10.41 25.14 -10.44
CA VAL A 128 9.64 23.95 -10.15
C VAL A 128 9.86 23.53 -8.70
N THR A 129 8.78 23.30 -8.00
CA THR A 129 8.84 22.83 -6.62
C THR A 129 8.93 21.31 -6.59
N VAL A 130 9.85 20.80 -5.79
CA VAL A 130 9.96 19.37 -5.46
C VAL A 130 9.54 19.21 -4.02
N GLU A 131 8.56 18.36 -3.79
CA GLU A 131 8.09 17.99 -2.45
C GLU A 131 8.41 16.52 -2.19
N GLN A 132 8.86 16.22 -0.98
CA GLN A 132 9.00 14.83 -0.52
C GLN A 132 8.11 14.60 0.68
N MET A 133 7.31 13.55 0.58
CA MET A 133 6.46 13.09 1.68
C MET A 133 7.32 12.55 2.81
N GLY A 134 6.83 12.63 4.05
CA GLY A 134 7.42 11.91 5.17
C GLY A 134 6.80 10.53 5.36
N SER A 135 7.34 9.79 6.31
CA SER A 135 6.74 8.53 6.78
C SER A 135 5.36 8.79 7.41
N GLU A 136 4.52 7.75 7.48
CA GLU A 136 3.26 7.88 8.20
C GLU A 136 3.50 8.04 9.71
N PRO A 137 2.73 8.90 10.37
CA PRO A 137 2.80 9.04 11.81
C PRO A 137 2.26 7.77 12.50
N THR A 138 3.01 7.24 13.45
CA THR A 138 2.60 6.06 14.22
C THR A 138 2.85 6.27 15.70
N ILE A 139 1.92 5.80 16.52
CA ILE A 139 2.05 5.72 17.98
C ILE A 139 1.53 4.36 18.41
N VAL A 140 2.33 3.62 19.16
CA VAL A 140 1.98 2.30 19.73
C VAL A 140 2.27 2.34 21.21
N MET A 141 1.36 1.78 22.00
CA MET A 141 1.52 1.60 23.46
C MET A 141 1.68 0.13 23.79
N GLU A 142 2.53 -0.18 24.73
CA GLU A 142 2.65 -1.48 25.39
C GLU A 142 2.49 -1.33 26.89
N PRO A 143 1.46 -2.02 27.45
CA PRO A 143 0.50 -2.95 26.85
C PRO A 143 -0.54 -2.24 25.97
N VAL A 144 -1.18 -3.04 25.06
CA VAL A 144 -2.19 -2.57 24.11
C VAL A 144 -3.60 -2.75 24.70
N GLY A 145 -4.51 -1.81 24.44
CA GLY A 145 -5.94 -1.93 24.70
C GLY A 145 -6.33 -1.70 26.16
N SER A 146 -6.14 -2.67 27.04
CA SER A 146 -6.46 -2.51 28.44
C SER A 146 -5.49 -3.23 29.35
N VAL A 147 -5.34 -2.69 30.55
CA VAL A 147 -4.57 -3.29 31.63
C VAL A 147 -5.37 -3.26 32.92
N SER A 148 -5.22 -4.28 33.76
CA SER A 148 -5.78 -4.31 35.10
C SER A 148 -4.68 -4.30 36.13
N LEU A 149 -4.73 -3.36 37.03
CA LEU A 149 -3.79 -3.20 38.12
C LEU A 149 -4.41 -3.79 39.41
N PRO A 150 -3.60 -4.39 40.27
CA PRO A 150 -4.07 -4.90 41.53
C PRO A 150 -4.59 -3.77 42.44
N TRP A 151 -5.41 -4.13 43.40
CA TRP A 151 -5.93 -3.18 44.41
C TRP A 151 -4.80 -2.51 45.23
N THR A 152 -3.66 -3.19 45.39
CA THR A 152 -2.47 -2.66 46.10
C THR A 152 -1.82 -1.48 45.43
N GLY A 153 -2.17 -1.18 44.16
CA GLY A 153 -1.59 -0.09 43.43
C GLY A 153 -0.19 -0.39 42.83
N ALA A 154 0.45 0.65 42.34
CA ALA A 154 1.81 0.60 41.81
C ALA A 154 2.47 1.98 41.93
N GLU A 155 3.67 2.07 42.51
CA GLU A 155 4.40 3.36 42.60
C GLU A 155 4.89 3.89 41.25
N ALA A 156 5.23 2.99 40.31
CA ALA A 156 5.80 3.35 39.01
C ALA A 156 5.39 2.35 37.93
N TYR A 157 4.12 2.35 37.55
CA TYR A 157 3.66 1.56 36.40
C TYR A 157 4.12 2.23 35.10
N THR A 158 4.84 1.49 34.26
CA THR A 158 5.42 2.02 33.04
C THR A 158 4.69 1.48 31.81
N VAL A 159 4.20 2.39 30.95
CA VAL A 159 3.66 2.10 29.63
C VAL A 159 4.69 2.51 28.59
N GLN A 160 5.19 1.57 27.81
CA GLN A 160 6.15 1.84 26.77
C GLN A 160 5.44 2.47 25.55
N ILE A 161 6.07 3.46 24.94
CA ILE A 161 5.57 4.13 23.76
C ILE A 161 6.59 3.97 22.64
N VAL A 162 6.16 3.38 21.53
CA VAL A 162 6.94 3.30 20.30
C VAL A 162 6.31 4.26 19.30
N SER A 163 7.05 5.26 18.87
CA SER A 163 6.50 6.36 18.10
C SER A 163 7.47 6.90 17.05
N LYS A 164 6.93 7.28 15.90
CA LYS A 164 7.67 8.01 14.85
C LYS A 164 7.37 9.53 14.86
N VAL A 165 6.67 10.02 15.88
CA VAL A 165 6.23 11.41 15.98
C VAL A 165 6.46 11.97 17.36
N ASN A 166 6.41 13.29 17.48
CA ASN A 166 6.30 14.00 18.75
C ASN A 166 4.95 13.72 19.38
N TRP A 167 4.93 13.23 20.59
CA TRP A 167 3.70 12.89 21.28
C TRP A 167 3.62 13.45 22.69
N ARG A 168 2.41 13.59 23.17
CA ARG A 168 2.11 13.86 24.57
C ARG A 168 1.08 12.89 25.12
N ALA A 169 1.18 12.65 26.41
CA ALA A 169 0.29 11.74 27.13
C ALA A 169 -0.69 12.50 28.02
N GLU A 170 -1.95 12.15 27.90
CA GLU A 170 -3.07 12.70 28.69
C GLU A 170 -3.71 11.57 29.49
N LEU A 171 -3.91 11.78 30.79
CA LEU A 171 -4.54 10.82 31.67
C LEU A 171 -5.90 11.34 32.11
N THR A 172 -6.94 10.53 31.94
CA THR A 172 -8.30 10.89 32.32
C THR A 172 -8.86 9.82 33.26
N VAL A 173 -9.33 10.21 34.44
CA VAL A 173 -10.02 9.33 35.32
C VAL A 173 -11.45 9.13 34.84
N VAL A 174 -11.88 7.87 34.68
CA VAL A 174 -13.22 7.48 34.23
C VAL A 174 -14.14 7.16 35.40
N SER A 175 -13.60 6.46 36.41
CA SER A 175 -14.35 6.12 37.64
C SER A 175 -13.43 6.02 38.86
N GLY A 176 -14.00 6.04 40.06
CA GLY A 176 -13.27 5.87 41.32
C GLY A 176 -12.76 7.17 41.93
N GLY A 177 -13.26 8.34 41.47
CA GLY A 177 -12.86 9.63 42.02
C GLY A 177 -11.51 10.12 41.44
N GLU A 178 -11.09 11.32 41.80
CA GLU A 178 -9.80 11.89 41.36
C GLU A 178 -8.66 11.49 42.33
N GLY A 179 -7.43 11.49 41.80
CA GLY A 179 -6.20 11.40 42.60
C GLY A 179 -5.69 10.00 42.92
N TRP A 180 -6.36 8.94 42.47
CA TRP A 180 -5.89 7.56 42.67
C TRP A 180 -4.81 7.14 41.66
N ILE A 181 -4.76 7.80 40.55
CA ILE A 181 -3.78 7.57 39.48
C ILE A 181 -3.23 8.93 38.99
N ALA A 182 -1.97 9.01 38.84
CA ALA A 182 -1.30 10.22 38.33
C ALA A 182 -0.19 9.89 37.34
N LYS A 183 -0.06 10.68 36.28
CA LYS A 183 1.07 10.63 35.38
C LYS A 183 2.25 11.34 36.03
N THR A 184 3.33 10.62 36.31
CA THR A 184 4.56 11.14 36.92
C THR A 184 5.63 11.49 35.89
N ALA A 185 5.62 10.84 34.72
CA ALA A 185 6.46 11.14 33.57
C ALA A 185 5.75 10.74 32.24
N PRO A 186 6.11 11.39 31.13
CA PRO A 186 6.94 12.57 30.97
C PRO A 186 6.21 13.85 31.37
N ALA A 187 6.97 14.88 31.77
CA ALA A 187 6.42 16.20 32.12
C ALA A 187 6.19 17.10 30.88
N ALA A 188 6.82 16.78 29.76
CA ALA A 188 6.77 17.51 28.49
C ALA A 188 6.53 16.54 27.32
N ASP A 189 6.32 17.10 26.12
CA ASP A 189 6.20 16.33 24.88
C ASP A 189 7.49 15.55 24.62
N VAL A 190 7.37 14.37 24.05
CA VAL A 190 8.47 13.44 23.76
C VAL A 190 8.60 13.22 22.27
N GLU A 191 9.82 13.23 21.76
CA GLU A 191 10.12 12.90 20.36
C GLU A 191 10.56 11.45 20.24
N GLY A 192 9.88 10.69 19.35
CA GLY A 192 10.17 9.27 19.11
C GLY A 192 9.75 8.37 20.26
N ASP A 193 10.50 7.31 20.46
CA ASP A 193 10.21 6.30 21.48
C ASP A 193 10.34 6.85 22.90
N GLY A 194 9.55 6.31 23.81
CA GLY A 194 9.59 6.76 25.20
C GLY A 194 8.73 5.91 26.12
N ALA A 195 8.43 6.45 27.29
CA ALA A 195 7.55 5.77 28.24
C ALA A 195 6.70 6.77 29.04
N VAL A 196 5.51 6.34 29.38
CA VAL A 196 4.66 7.03 30.36
C VAL A 196 4.74 6.29 31.69
N VAL A 197 5.06 7.00 32.74
CA VAL A 197 5.10 6.44 34.12
C VAL A 197 3.92 6.96 34.90
N LEU A 198 3.19 6.02 35.49
CA LEU A 198 1.99 6.27 36.29
C LEU A 198 2.23 5.84 37.73
N SER A 199 1.79 6.66 38.67
CA SER A 199 1.68 6.29 40.07
C SER A 199 0.24 5.96 40.36
N VAL A 200 -0.03 4.81 40.96
CA VAL A 200 -1.39 4.29 41.29
C VAL A 200 -1.46 3.98 42.75
N SER A 201 -2.34 4.63 43.45
CA SER A 201 -2.54 4.39 44.87
C SER A 201 -3.33 3.12 45.14
N GLU A 202 -3.26 2.59 46.38
CA GLU A 202 -4.07 1.49 46.84
C GLU A 202 -5.58 1.78 46.72
N ASN A 203 -6.37 0.77 46.34
CA ASN A 203 -7.82 0.84 46.27
C ASN A 203 -8.47 0.11 47.45
N GLU A 204 -8.75 0.82 48.49
CA GLU A 204 -9.44 0.28 49.67
C GLU A 204 -10.97 0.15 49.47
N SER A 205 -11.47 0.51 48.28
CA SER A 205 -12.90 0.49 47.96
C SER A 205 -13.40 -0.93 47.61
N THR A 206 -14.67 -1.17 47.81
CA THR A 206 -15.37 -2.38 47.33
C THR A 206 -15.72 -2.33 45.83
N GLU A 207 -15.37 -1.23 45.15
CA GLU A 207 -15.62 -1.02 43.72
C GLU A 207 -14.32 -0.87 42.98
N SER A 208 -14.25 -1.40 41.74
CA SER A 208 -13.15 -1.18 40.84
C SER A 208 -13.15 0.25 40.29
N ARG A 209 -12.00 0.76 39.92
CA ARG A 209 -11.87 2.10 39.36
C ARG A 209 -11.12 2.06 38.02
N GLN A 210 -11.38 3.05 37.18
CA GLN A 210 -10.90 3.06 35.80
C GLN A 210 -10.34 4.42 35.42
N ALA A 211 -9.27 4.40 34.67
CA ALA A 211 -8.70 5.56 33.99
C ALA A 211 -8.36 5.25 32.52
N LYS A 212 -8.16 6.28 31.74
CA LYS A 212 -7.78 6.20 30.34
C LYS A 212 -6.52 7.01 30.12
N LEU A 213 -5.50 6.36 29.62
CA LEU A 213 -4.30 7.01 29.10
C LEU A 213 -4.46 7.17 27.59
N THR A 214 -4.32 8.42 27.11
CA THR A 214 -4.35 8.74 25.69
C THR A 214 -3.01 9.35 25.31
N VAL A 215 -2.35 8.80 24.32
CA VAL A 215 -1.12 9.37 23.73
C VAL A 215 -1.47 9.88 22.36
N VAL A 216 -1.22 11.17 22.12
CA VAL A 216 -1.60 11.86 20.88
C VAL A 216 -0.39 12.45 20.18
N TYR A 217 -0.39 12.43 18.88
CA TYR A 217 0.56 13.20 18.08
C TYR A 217 0.31 14.71 18.27
N VAL A 218 1.36 15.47 18.57
CA VAL A 218 1.26 16.89 18.96
C VAL A 218 0.69 17.74 17.80
N ASP A 219 1.14 17.46 16.56
CA ASP A 219 0.74 18.24 15.38
C ASP A 219 -0.57 17.76 14.75
N ASP A 220 -0.97 16.50 14.99
CA ASP A 220 -2.22 15.93 14.53
C ASP A 220 -2.88 15.03 15.58
N PRO A 221 -3.74 15.58 16.45
CA PRO A 221 -4.40 14.81 17.51
C PRO A 221 -5.36 13.72 17.05
N THR A 222 -5.59 13.57 15.73
CA THR A 222 -6.36 12.44 15.20
C THR A 222 -5.54 11.15 15.20
N VAL A 223 -4.21 11.26 15.19
CA VAL A 223 -3.27 10.14 15.37
C VAL A 223 -3.04 9.95 16.86
N LYS A 224 -3.59 8.90 17.42
CA LYS A 224 -3.53 8.61 18.85
C LYS A 224 -3.55 7.12 19.14
N ALA A 225 -3.08 6.77 20.32
CA ALA A 225 -3.25 5.48 20.93
C ALA A 225 -3.93 5.63 22.30
N GLU A 226 -4.71 4.65 22.73
CA GLU A 226 -5.46 4.69 23.97
C GLU A 226 -5.25 3.38 24.74
N LEU A 227 -5.07 3.49 26.07
CA LEU A 227 -4.95 2.39 26.99
C LEU A 227 -5.97 2.58 28.12
N THR A 228 -6.82 1.60 28.33
CA THR A 228 -7.73 1.57 29.47
C THR A 228 -7.02 0.92 30.67
N ILE A 229 -6.98 1.63 31.80
CA ILE A 229 -6.36 1.16 33.02
C ILE A 229 -7.45 0.90 34.02
N ASN A 230 -7.62 -0.37 34.41
CA ASN A 230 -8.55 -0.78 35.42
C ASN A 230 -7.78 -1.06 36.71
N GLN A 231 -8.27 -0.61 37.85
CA GLN A 231 -7.76 -1.03 39.13
C GLN A 231 -8.86 -1.72 39.91
N GLN A 232 -8.49 -2.82 40.50
CA GLN A 232 -9.43 -3.69 41.18
C GLN A 232 -9.86 -3.19 42.53
N LYS A 233 -11.01 -3.71 42.97
CA LYS A 233 -11.47 -3.60 44.35
C LYS A 233 -10.67 -4.51 45.29
N GLN A 234 -10.61 -4.20 46.55
CA GLN A 234 -10.06 -5.07 47.56
C GLN A 234 -10.89 -6.37 47.67
N GLY A 235 -10.31 -7.47 47.48
CA GLY A 235 -10.58 -8.74 47.97
C GLY A 235 -11.53 -9.75 47.55
N GLU A 236 -11.47 -10.63 46.62
CA GLU A 236 -11.94 -12.03 46.69
C GLU A 236 -10.87 -12.97 46.16
N ARG A 237 -10.72 -14.19 46.73
CA ARG A 237 -9.61 -15.09 46.51
C ARG A 237 -10.05 -16.39 45.81
N HIS A 238 -9.39 -16.86 44.73
CA HIS A 238 -9.93 -17.94 43.90
C HIS A 238 -8.87 -18.87 43.22
N ARG A 239 -9.37 -19.97 42.64
CA ARG A 239 -8.69 -21.07 41.95
C ARG A 239 -8.27 -20.70 40.50
N ILE A 240 -7.12 -21.19 40.01
CA ILE A 240 -6.58 -20.86 38.69
C ILE A 240 -6.46 -22.09 37.80
N GLU A 241 -6.94 -22.00 36.53
CA GLU A 241 -6.82 -23.00 35.48
C GLU A 241 -6.01 -22.47 34.31
N PHE A 242 -5.05 -23.30 33.78
CA PHE A 242 -4.28 -22.98 32.61
C PHE A 242 -4.44 -24.07 31.57
N ALA A 243 -4.93 -23.70 30.35
CA ALA A 243 -5.05 -24.62 29.23
C ALA A 243 -3.72 -24.75 28.48
N GLY A 244 -3.35 -25.98 28.09
CA GLY A 244 -2.21 -26.24 27.19
C GLY A 244 -0.82 -26.21 27.83
N MET A 245 -0.70 -26.16 29.15
CA MET A 245 0.59 -26.05 29.84
C MET A 245 1.30 -27.39 30.19
N THR A 246 0.75 -28.52 29.81
CA THR A 246 1.28 -29.84 30.16
C THR A 246 2.72 -30.10 29.74
N THR A 247 3.20 -29.41 28.70
CA THR A 247 4.59 -29.52 28.24
C THR A 247 5.59 -28.69 29.04
N LEU A 248 5.12 -27.73 29.83
CA LEU A 248 5.97 -26.88 30.68
C LEU A 248 6.13 -27.43 32.08
N LEU A 249 5.21 -28.29 32.48
CA LEU A 249 5.16 -28.89 33.81
C LEU A 249 5.76 -30.28 33.71
N GLY A 250 7.07 -30.40 33.95
CA GLY A 250 7.70 -31.71 34.09
C GLY A 250 6.98 -32.53 35.16
N ASN A 251 6.86 -33.84 34.94
CA ASN A 251 6.28 -34.78 35.90
C ASN A 251 7.16 -35.02 37.18
N ASP A 252 7.99 -34.05 37.57
CA ASP A 252 9.02 -34.20 38.57
C ASP A 252 8.59 -33.77 39.99
N GLY A 253 7.34 -33.33 40.17
CA GLY A 253 6.81 -33.00 41.49
C GLY A 253 7.41 -31.73 42.14
N ASN A 254 8.26 -30.99 41.41
CA ASN A 254 8.94 -29.79 41.88
C ASN A 254 8.52 -28.53 41.08
N THR A 255 7.26 -28.43 40.73
CA THR A 255 6.80 -27.31 39.90
C THR A 255 6.46 -26.14 40.82
N THR A 256 7.19 -25.04 40.65
CA THR A 256 6.87 -23.75 41.25
C THR A 256 6.16 -22.87 40.24
N LEU A 257 5.16 -22.13 40.66
CA LEU A 257 4.51 -21.11 39.87
C LEU A 257 4.93 -19.74 40.43
N GLU A 258 5.54 -18.91 39.64
CA GLU A 258 5.86 -17.52 39.99
C GLU A 258 4.98 -16.57 39.22
N TYR A 259 4.22 -15.73 39.90
CA TYR A 259 3.36 -14.73 39.32
C TYR A 259 3.47 -13.41 40.05
N ALA A 260 3.12 -12.32 39.37
CA ALA A 260 3.04 -11.00 39.95
C ALA A 260 1.79 -10.26 39.43
N PRO A 261 1.23 -9.32 40.18
CA PRO A 261 0.21 -8.42 39.67
C PRO A 261 0.74 -7.61 38.48
N VAL A 262 -0.08 -7.41 37.47
CA VAL A 262 0.28 -6.55 36.33
C VAL A 262 0.42 -5.10 36.82
N GLY A 263 1.52 -4.44 36.44
CA GLY A 263 1.81 -3.06 36.85
C GLY A 263 2.75 -2.93 38.04
N GLY A 264 3.27 -4.02 38.53
CA GLY A 264 4.26 -4.06 39.60
C GLY A 264 3.69 -4.55 40.92
N GLY A 265 4.53 -5.20 41.69
CA GLY A 265 4.25 -5.86 42.98
C GLY A 265 5.27 -6.95 43.23
N GLU A 266 5.32 -7.46 44.43
CA GLU A 266 6.21 -8.61 44.75
C GLU A 266 5.75 -9.84 43.98
N SER A 267 6.70 -10.55 43.37
CA SER A 267 6.44 -11.87 42.82
C SER A 267 6.10 -12.85 43.91
N VAL A 268 5.06 -13.60 43.71
CA VAL A 268 4.64 -14.66 44.61
C VAL A 268 5.05 -16.01 44.05
N ILE A 269 5.80 -16.78 44.79
CA ILE A 269 6.19 -18.15 44.44
C ILE A 269 5.31 -19.12 45.19
N LEU A 270 4.62 -19.98 44.46
CA LEU A 270 3.78 -21.01 45.02
C LEU A 270 4.50 -22.35 44.96
N ASN A 271 4.82 -22.91 46.10
CA ASN A 271 5.57 -24.14 46.21
C ASN A 271 4.65 -25.38 46.42
N ASP A 272 3.41 -25.21 46.88
CA ASP A 272 2.45 -26.29 47.06
C ASP A 272 1.30 -26.14 46.07
N VAL A 273 1.45 -26.77 44.92
CA VAL A 273 0.45 -26.73 43.84
C VAL A 273 -0.06 -28.15 43.61
N GLU A 274 -1.36 -28.38 43.80
CA GLU A 274 -2.00 -29.58 43.28
C GLU A 274 -2.18 -29.42 41.77
N VAL A 275 -1.55 -30.30 40.99
CA VAL A 275 -1.66 -30.31 39.53
C VAL A 275 -2.66 -31.38 39.11
N GLU A 276 -3.82 -30.98 38.61
CA GLU A 276 -4.78 -31.88 38.00
C GLU A 276 -4.63 -31.80 36.45
N VAL A 277 -4.25 -32.89 35.81
CA VAL A 277 -4.15 -32.95 34.36
C VAL A 277 -5.48 -33.47 33.82
N GLY A 278 -6.28 -32.59 33.23
CA GLY A 278 -7.52 -32.95 32.59
C GLY A 278 -7.32 -33.66 31.23
N THR A 279 -8.38 -34.25 30.70
CA THR A 279 -8.39 -34.93 29.38
C THR A 279 -8.15 -34.00 28.20
N ASP A 280 -8.30 -32.71 28.40
CA ASP A 280 -8.16 -31.66 27.36
C ASP A 280 -6.83 -30.90 27.42
N LEU A 281 -5.79 -31.53 27.98
CA LEU A 281 -4.49 -30.90 28.16
C LEU A 281 -4.55 -29.60 28.99
N THR A 282 -5.57 -29.46 29.83
CA THR A 282 -5.72 -28.35 30.76
C THR A 282 -5.03 -28.70 32.07
N THR A 283 -4.12 -27.88 32.51
CA THR A 283 -3.50 -28.00 33.83
C THR A 283 -4.19 -27.06 34.80
N VAL A 284 -4.71 -27.62 35.89
CA VAL A 284 -5.42 -26.88 36.92
C VAL A 284 -4.51 -26.69 38.11
N TYR A 285 -4.26 -25.43 38.47
CA TYR A 285 -3.56 -25.07 39.70
C TYR A 285 -4.57 -24.64 40.75
N TYR A 286 -4.53 -25.27 41.87
CA TYR A 286 -5.33 -24.86 43.04
C TYR A 286 -4.50 -23.88 43.85
N MET A 287 -4.84 -22.60 43.76
CA MET A 287 -4.26 -21.55 44.58
C MET A 287 -5.34 -20.95 45.42
N GLU A 288 -5.34 -21.30 46.68
CA GLU A 288 -6.25 -20.65 47.63
C GLU A 288 -5.73 -19.24 47.91
N GLU A 289 -6.66 -18.29 47.87
CA GLU A 289 -6.42 -16.94 48.39
C GLU A 289 -5.75 -15.93 47.48
N ILE A 290 -5.97 -15.99 46.14
CA ILE A 290 -5.52 -14.92 45.24
C ILE A 290 -6.67 -13.93 44.98
N PRO A 291 -6.44 -12.60 45.14
CA PRO A 291 -7.41 -11.59 44.80
C PRO A 291 -7.83 -11.62 43.34
N ASN A 292 -9.07 -11.26 43.03
CA ASN A 292 -9.45 -11.00 41.64
C ASN A 292 -8.49 -9.99 40.99
N GLY A 293 -8.02 -10.29 39.76
CA GLY A 293 -7.03 -9.45 39.17
C GLY A 293 -6.45 -9.90 37.82
N GLU A 294 -5.66 -9.01 37.25
CA GLU A 294 -4.74 -9.36 36.17
C GLU A 294 -3.36 -9.63 36.72
N TYR A 295 -2.84 -10.75 36.34
CA TYR A 295 -1.56 -11.25 36.77
C TYR A 295 -0.67 -11.61 35.61
N GLU A 296 0.61 -11.37 35.80
CA GLU A 296 1.66 -11.86 34.92
C GLU A 296 2.26 -13.12 35.51
N LEU A 297 2.17 -14.22 34.78
CA LEU A 297 2.88 -15.45 35.09
C LEU A 297 4.32 -15.30 34.60
N LYS A 298 5.29 -15.30 35.51
CA LYS A 298 6.69 -15.03 35.19
C LYS A 298 7.52 -16.29 35.02
N ARG A 299 7.20 -17.33 35.80
CA ARG A 299 7.94 -18.60 35.77
C ARG A 299 7.06 -19.76 36.17
N VAL A 300 7.30 -20.90 35.51
CA VAL A 300 6.80 -22.20 35.94
C VAL A 300 7.98 -23.16 36.01
N GLY A 301 8.28 -23.64 37.19
CA GLY A 301 9.48 -24.44 37.46
C GLY A 301 10.75 -23.67 37.08
N SER A 302 11.55 -24.21 36.18
CA SER A 302 12.77 -23.57 35.67
C SER A 302 12.55 -22.73 34.39
N VAL A 303 11.32 -22.70 33.86
CA VAL A 303 11.00 -22.04 32.59
C VAL A 303 10.48 -20.63 32.86
N GLU A 304 11.16 -19.64 32.29
CA GLU A 304 10.65 -18.26 32.28
C GLU A 304 9.51 -18.15 31.28
N ILE A 305 8.40 -17.54 31.71
CA ILE A 305 7.17 -17.39 30.95
C ILE A 305 6.74 -15.93 31.12
N ASN A 306 6.16 -15.33 30.11
CA ASN A 306 5.50 -14.03 30.23
C ASN A 306 4.06 -14.20 29.75
N ALA A 307 3.19 -14.66 30.65
CA ALA A 307 1.77 -14.85 30.38
C ALA A 307 0.95 -13.92 31.24
N LEU A 308 -0.11 -13.38 30.66
CA LEU A 308 -1.12 -12.63 31.40
C LEU A 308 -2.35 -13.51 31.59
N PHE A 309 -2.92 -13.50 32.78
CA PHE A 309 -4.18 -14.16 33.08
C PHE A 309 -5.06 -13.26 33.96
N THR A 310 -6.36 -13.31 33.74
CA THR A 310 -7.34 -12.56 34.51
C THR A 310 -8.11 -13.48 35.39
N LEU A 311 -8.15 -13.19 36.67
CA LEU A 311 -8.97 -13.87 37.64
C LEU A 311 -10.19 -13.02 37.99
N SER A 312 -11.40 -13.55 37.79
CA SER A 312 -12.66 -12.86 38.09
C SER A 312 -13.68 -13.83 38.68
N ASN A 313 -14.20 -13.52 39.86
CA ASN A 313 -15.25 -14.31 40.54
C ASN A 313 -14.95 -15.82 40.61
N GLY A 314 -13.71 -16.20 40.87
CA GLY A 314 -13.33 -17.60 41.03
C GLY A 314 -13.09 -18.35 39.73
N GLN A 315 -13.14 -17.66 38.62
CA GLN A 315 -12.85 -18.24 37.33
C GLN A 315 -11.79 -17.42 36.59
N ILE A 316 -10.89 -18.10 35.93
CA ILE A 316 -10.04 -17.48 34.92
C ILE A 316 -10.93 -17.17 33.72
N SER A 317 -11.15 -15.89 33.48
CA SER A 317 -11.94 -15.43 32.31
C SER A 317 -11.16 -15.46 31.03
N TYR A 318 -9.83 -15.62 31.10
CA TYR A 318 -8.96 -15.69 29.94
C TYR A 318 -7.73 -16.56 30.22
N VAL A 319 -7.60 -17.67 29.47
CA VAL A 319 -6.42 -18.52 29.46
C VAL A 319 -5.81 -18.45 28.08
N GLU A 320 -4.62 -17.89 27.98
CA GLU A 320 -3.91 -17.74 26.73
C GLU A 320 -3.26 -19.05 26.30
N ARG A 321 -3.27 -19.30 24.99
CA ARG A 321 -2.54 -20.44 24.42
C ARG A 321 -1.04 -20.19 24.51
N TRP A 322 -0.30 -21.21 24.99
CA TRP A 322 1.14 -21.22 24.90
C TRP A 322 1.61 -21.38 23.46
N ASN A 323 2.49 -20.52 23.01
CA ASN A 323 3.07 -20.53 21.68
C ASN A 323 4.56 -20.88 21.76
N PRO A 324 4.94 -22.16 21.65
CA PRO A 324 6.31 -22.61 21.89
C PRO A 324 7.35 -22.00 20.95
N ALA A 325 6.93 -21.62 19.72
CA ALA A 325 7.80 -20.98 18.75
C ALA A 325 8.27 -19.58 19.20
N PHE A 326 7.51 -18.92 20.06
CA PHE A 326 7.78 -17.56 20.55
C PHE A 326 8.10 -17.51 22.05
N GLY A 327 7.92 -18.63 22.75
CA GLY A 327 8.12 -18.69 24.19
C GLY A 327 7.18 -17.75 24.97
N CYS A 328 5.97 -17.53 24.46
CA CYS A 328 4.98 -16.62 25.06
C CYS A 328 3.56 -17.20 25.00
N PHE A 329 2.68 -16.62 25.80
CA PHE A 329 1.23 -16.81 25.72
C PHE A 329 0.58 -15.68 24.93
N GLY A 330 -0.64 -15.90 24.43
CA GLY A 330 -1.45 -14.90 23.75
C GLY A 330 -1.59 -15.17 22.26
N GLY A 331 -2.15 -14.20 21.58
CA GLY A 331 -2.42 -14.25 20.16
C GLY A 331 -3.87 -14.52 19.80
N GLU A 332 -4.74 -14.83 20.74
CA GLU A 332 -6.15 -15.15 20.45
C GLU A 332 -7.03 -13.91 20.20
N SER A 333 -6.51 -12.72 20.45
CA SER A 333 -7.23 -11.48 20.19
C SER A 333 -6.32 -10.36 19.68
N GLU A 334 -6.92 -9.33 19.08
CA GLU A 334 -6.19 -8.12 18.63
C GLU A 334 -5.61 -7.31 19.80
N GLU A 335 -6.23 -7.38 20.96
CA GLU A 335 -5.77 -6.67 22.17
C GLU A 335 -4.53 -7.31 22.78
N ARG A 336 -4.33 -8.61 22.52
CA ARG A 336 -3.22 -9.39 23.08
C ARG A 336 -2.51 -10.23 22.03
N PRO A 337 -1.96 -9.57 21.00
CA PRO A 337 -1.27 -10.24 19.91
C PRO A 337 0.11 -10.74 20.33
N ILE A 338 0.65 -11.70 19.60
CA ILE A 338 2.05 -12.10 19.73
C ILE A 338 2.93 -11.00 19.12
N ALA A 339 3.85 -10.48 19.91
CA ALA A 339 4.78 -9.43 19.49
C ALA A 339 5.88 -9.99 18.58
N ILE A 340 6.14 -9.31 17.47
CA ILE A 340 7.20 -9.58 16.52
C ILE A 340 8.10 -8.33 16.48
N GLY A 341 9.14 -8.29 17.31
CA GLY A 341 9.97 -7.09 17.48
C GLY A 341 11.38 -7.22 16.87
N LYS A 342 11.80 -8.41 16.50
CA LYS A 342 13.16 -8.66 16.00
C LYS A 342 13.19 -9.78 14.97
N ARG A 343 14.32 -9.90 14.28
CA ARG A 343 14.53 -10.91 13.24
C ARG A 343 14.23 -12.34 13.69
N SER A 344 14.65 -12.73 14.88
CA SER A 344 14.43 -14.10 15.38
C SER A 344 12.93 -14.42 15.52
N ASP A 345 12.09 -13.44 15.83
CA ASP A 345 10.65 -13.65 16.02
C ASP A 345 9.95 -13.92 14.67
N ILE A 346 10.26 -13.13 13.64
CA ILE A 346 9.70 -13.37 12.31
C ILE A 346 10.28 -14.63 11.65
N GLU A 347 11.54 -15.02 11.95
CA GLU A 347 12.12 -16.30 11.55
C GLU A 347 11.45 -17.48 12.27
N ALA A 348 11.10 -17.33 13.55
CA ALA A 348 10.32 -18.31 14.30
C ALA A 348 8.93 -18.51 13.67
N LEU A 349 8.26 -17.41 13.30
CA LEU A 349 6.99 -17.46 12.56
C LEU A 349 7.15 -18.24 11.25
N ALA A 350 8.15 -17.89 10.44
CA ALA A 350 8.40 -18.56 9.18
C ALA A 350 8.67 -20.07 9.36
N SER A 351 9.51 -20.42 10.33
CA SER A 351 9.85 -21.81 10.64
C SER A 351 8.64 -22.61 11.11
N SER A 352 7.83 -22.04 11.98
CA SER A 352 6.64 -22.69 12.54
C SER A 352 5.55 -22.89 11.49
N VAL A 353 5.25 -21.87 10.67
CA VAL A 353 4.30 -22.00 9.57
C VAL A 353 4.76 -23.03 8.55
N ASN A 354 6.04 -22.99 8.16
CA ASN A 354 6.63 -23.94 7.22
C ASN A 354 6.72 -25.37 7.80
N ALA A 355 6.69 -25.52 9.11
CA ALA A 355 6.54 -26.82 9.78
C ALA A 355 5.09 -27.33 9.78
N GLY A 356 4.09 -26.45 9.63
CA GLY A 356 2.68 -26.81 9.48
C GLY A 356 1.71 -26.15 10.48
N GLU A 357 2.19 -25.25 11.34
CA GLU A 357 1.31 -24.46 12.20
C GLU A 357 0.70 -23.31 11.40
N SER A 358 -0.61 -23.36 11.18
CA SER A 358 -1.28 -22.36 10.32
C SER A 358 -1.54 -21.03 11.01
N TYR A 359 -1.58 -21.00 12.33
CA TYR A 359 -1.95 -19.85 13.16
C TYR A 359 -3.33 -19.26 12.85
N ALA A 360 -4.29 -20.08 12.40
CA ALA A 360 -5.65 -19.62 12.17
C ALA A 360 -6.26 -19.01 13.45
N GLY A 361 -6.77 -17.79 13.36
CA GLY A 361 -7.35 -17.05 14.47
C GLY A 361 -6.31 -16.41 15.42
N ILE A 362 -5.01 -16.56 15.17
CA ILE A 362 -3.95 -15.97 15.98
C ILE A 362 -3.53 -14.61 15.41
N TYR A 363 -3.30 -13.66 16.28
CA TYR A 363 -2.91 -12.28 15.98
C TYR A 363 -1.44 -12.06 16.28
N PHE A 364 -0.74 -11.47 15.35
CA PHE A 364 0.65 -11.04 15.45
C PHE A 364 0.73 -9.54 15.23
N VAL A 365 1.59 -8.88 15.99
CA VAL A 365 1.84 -7.45 15.84
C VAL A 365 3.32 -7.18 15.74
N GLN A 366 3.72 -6.37 14.76
CA GLN A 366 5.09 -5.88 14.70
C GLN A 366 5.26 -4.71 15.69
N THR A 367 6.32 -4.75 16.49
CA THR A 367 6.58 -3.78 17.57
C THR A 367 7.78 -2.88 17.28
N ALA A 368 8.58 -3.18 16.25
CA ALA A 368 9.74 -2.40 15.83
C ALA A 368 10.06 -2.61 14.35
N ASP A 369 10.89 -1.77 13.78
CA ASP A 369 11.51 -2.03 12.48
C ASP A 369 12.41 -3.27 12.57
N ILE A 370 12.29 -4.17 11.59
CA ILE A 370 13.02 -5.45 11.58
C ILE A 370 13.99 -5.50 10.39
N ALA A 371 15.28 -5.65 10.67
CA ALA A 371 16.28 -5.89 9.64
C ALA A 371 16.50 -7.38 9.41
N LEU A 372 16.18 -7.90 8.23
CA LEU A 372 16.34 -9.31 7.89
C LEU A 372 17.79 -9.71 7.63
N GLY A 373 18.59 -8.86 7.04
CA GLY A 373 20.04 -9.01 6.88
C GLY A 373 20.49 -10.39 6.37
N GLY A 374 20.28 -10.72 5.10
CA GLY A 374 20.66 -11.98 4.47
C GLY A 374 19.49 -12.64 3.73
N SER A 375 19.65 -13.92 3.34
CA SER A 375 18.60 -14.65 2.63
C SER A 375 17.36 -14.84 3.50
N TRP A 376 16.20 -14.66 2.88
CA TRP A 376 14.91 -14.86 3.51
C TRP A 376 14.21 -16.11 2.95
N THR A 377 13.57 -16.86 3.84
CA THR A 377 12.63 -17.94 3.46
C THR A 377 11.22 -17.47 3.70
N ALA A 378 10.38 -17.50 2.67
CA ALA A 378 9.01 -17.01 2.74
C ALA A 378 8.16 -17.73 3.80
N ILE A 379 7.29 -17.00 4.46
CA ILE A 379 6.35 -17.53 5.46
C ILE A 379 5.20 -18.24 4.73
N GLY A 380 5.12 -19.56 4.88
CA GLY A 380 4.08 -20.39 4.27
C GLY A 380 4.45 -20.96 2.91
N THR A 381 4.00 -22.18 2.67
CA THR A 381 4.14 -22.94 1.41
C THR A 381 2.77 -23.25 0.83
N SER A 382 2.69 -23.84 -0.37
CA SER A 382 1.42 -24.25 -1.01
C SER A 382 0.56 -25.13 -0.11
N ASP A 383 1.20 -26.03 0.65
CA ASP A 383 0.54 -27.01 1.49
C ASP A 383 0.41 -26.54 2.95
N LYS A 384 1.14 -25.53 3.34
CA LYS A 384 1.24 -25.02 4.71
C LYS A 384 1.14 -23.51 4.69
N LYS A 385 -0.09 -23.02 4.62
CA LYS A 385 -0.38 -21.60 4.50
C LYS A 385 -0.34 -20.90 5.84
N PHE A 386 0.04 -19.64 5.83
CA PHE A 386 -0.23 -18.74 6.95
C PHE A 386 -1.71 -18.37 6.94
N SER A 387 -2.41 -18.64 8.04
CA SER A 387 -3.84 -18.35 8.19
C SER A 387 -4.14 -17.38 9.35
N GLY A 388 -3.10 -16.83 9.98
CA GLY A 388 -3.22 -15.88 11.09
C GLY A 388 -3.47 -14.44 10.63
N ASN A 389 -3.47 -13.54 11.61
CA ASN A 389 -3.60 -12.11 11.42
C ASN A 389 -2.24 -11.46 11.75
N TYR A 390 -1.61 -10.80 10.79
CA TYR A 390 -0.34 -10.09 10.99
C TYR A 390 -0.54 -8.60 10.75
N ASP A 391 -0.33 -7.80 11.78
CA ASP A 391 -0.35 -6.34 11.71
C ASP A 391 1.08 -5.78 11.84
N GLY A 392 1.60 -5.22 10.74
CA GLY A 392 2.92 -4.58 10.71
C GLY A 392 2.99 -3.22 11.41
N ARG A 393 1.86 -2.65 11.82
CA ARG A 393 1.75 -1.30 12.45
C ARG A 393 2.56 -0.22 11.76
N ASN A 394 2.76 -0.34 10.44
CA ASN A 394 3.60 0.50 9.58
C ASN A 394 5.12 0.49 9.92
N PHE A 395 5.58 -0.35 10.83
CA PHE A 395 7.00 -0.61 10.98
C PHE A 395 7.57 -1.27 9.73
N ALA A 396 8.82 -1.01 9.44
CA ALA A 396 9.46 -1.52 8.25
C ALA A 396 10.15 -2.87 8.49
N ILE A 397 9.98 -3.79 7.55
CA ILE A 397 10.83 -4.97 7.41
C ILE A 397 11.85 -4.64 6.31
N THR A 398 13.12 -4.53 6.68
CA THR A 398 14.18 -4.04 5.80
C THR A 398 15.18 -5.14 5.42
N GLY A 399 15.87 -4.95 4.30
CA GLY A 399 16.89 -5.90 3.85
C GLY A 399 16.33 -7.23 3.37
N LEU A 400 15.08 -7.26 2.89
CA LEU A 400 14.52 -8.46 2.27
C LEU A 400 15.41 -8.88 1.10
N LYS A 401 15.90 -10.13 1.14
CA LYS A 401 16.72 -10.72 0.07
C LYS A 401 16.28 -12.15 -0.18
N ILE A 402 15.81 -12.42 -1.39
CA ILE A 402 15.38 -13.74 -1.85
C ILE A 402 16.10 -14.06 -3.15
N ALA A 403 16.72 -15.25 -3.23
CA ALA A 403 17.23 -15.83 -4.46
C ALA A 403 16.75 -17.28 -4.53
N ALA A 404 15.70 -17.55 -5.31
CA ALA A 404 15.00 -18.82 -5.26
C ALA A 404 14.67 -19.39 -6.65
N THR A 405 14.62 -20.71 -6.73
CA THR A 405 14.17 -21.46 -7.91
C THR A 405 12.74 -22.01 -7.75
N ALA A 406 12.21 -22.00 -6.52
CA ALA A 406 10.88 -22.51 -6.21
C ALA A 406 9.81 -21.40 -6.36
N ALA A 407 8.56 -21.81 -6.55
CA ALA A 407 7.39 -20.92 -6.50
C ALA A 407 7.12 -20.40 -5.08
N GLY A 408 6.35 -19.33 -4.97
CA GLY A 408 5.88 -18.83 -3.67
C GLY A 408 6.86 -17.92 -2.96
N GLN A 409 7.40 -16.90 -3.64
CA GLN A 409 8.44 -16.03 -3.13
C GLN A 409 7.92 -14.63 -2.74
N GLY A 410 8.24 -14.20 -1.53
CA GLY A 410 7.85 -12.91 -0.93
C GLY A 410 8.22 -12.89 0.55
N LEU A 411 7.79 -11.87 1.27
CA LEU A 411 7.84 -11.92 2.74
C LEU A 411 7.01 -13.10 3.23
N PHE A 412 5.77 -13.21 2.76
CA PHE A 412 4.91 -14.38 2.86
C PHE A 412 4.90 -15.14 1.53
N GLY A 413 4.93 -16.46 1.60
CA GLY A 413 4.77 -17.33 0.44
C GLY A 413 3.29 -17.53 0.13
N TYR A 414 2.60 -18.25 0.97
CA TYR A 414 1.18 -18.57 0.79
C TYR A 414 0.37 -18.18 2.02
N VAL A 415 -0.69 -17.41 1.77
CA VAL A 415 -1.60 -16.91 2.79
C VAL A 415 -3.02 -17.29 2.42
N GLY A 416 -3.81 -17.74 3.39
CA GLY A 416 -5.20 -18.05 3.13
C GLY A 416 -5.96 -18.36 4.42
N GLY A 417 -7.16 -17.81 4.54
CA GLY A 417 -8.06 -18.14 5.65
C GLY A 417 -8.56 -19.56 5.56
N VAL A 418 -9.11 -20.03 6.66
CA VAL A 418 -9.73 -21.34 6.76
C VAL A 418 -11.20 -21.21 6.38
N ALA A 419 -11.67 -22.07 5.47
CA ALA A 419 -13.08 -22.12 5.12
C ALA A 419 -13.90 -22.73 6.27
N ALA A 420 -15.18 -22.39 6.36
CA ALA A 420 -16.10 -23.11 7.23
C ALA A 420 -16.17 -24.60 6.82
N SER A 421 -16.35 -25.48 7.81
CA SER A 421 -16.58 -26.89 7.52
C SER A 421 -17.91 -27.09 6.76
N GLU A 422 -17.99 -28.11 5.91
CA GLU A 422 -19.20 -28.40 5.11
C GLU A 422 -20.43 -28.71 5.99
N ASP A 423 -20.21 -29.26 7.18
CA ASP A 423 -21.25 -29.57 8.16
C ASP A 423 -21.66 -28.36 9.04
N GLY A 424 -20.99 -27.20 8.84
CA GLY A 424 -21.24 -25.97 9.59
C GLY A 424 -20.80 -25.98 11.06
N THR A 425 -20.08 -27.01 11.50
CA THR A 425 -19.63 -27.14 12.90
C THR A 425 -18.43 -26.23 13.22
N THR A 426 -17.59 -25.95 12.22
CA THR A 426 -16.44 -25.07 12.35
C THR A 426 -16.64 -23.80 11.52
N PRO A 427 -16.64 -22.61 12.13
CA PRO A 427 -16.80 -21.37 11.37
C PRO A 427 -15.58 -21.07 10.52
N ALA A 428 -15.77 -20.28 9.47
CA ALA A 428 -14.66 -19.75 8.69
C ALA A 428 -13.78 -18.82 9.55
N VAL A 429 -12.46 -18.93 9.36
CA VAL A 429 -11.49 -18.05 10.02
C VAL A 429 -10.74 -17.26 8.97
N ALA A 430 -10.79 -15.94 9.07
CA ALA A 430 -10.10 -15.07 8.13
C ALA A 430 -8.59 -14.99 8.43
N ALA A 431 -7.79 -14.94 7.39
CA ALA A 431 -6.40 -14.51 7.47
C ALA A 431 -6.29 -13.00 7.18
N ALA A 432 -5.30 -12.34 7.76
CA ALA A 432 -5.08 -10.93 7.43
C ALA A 432 -3.59 -10.56 7.42
N LEU A 433 -3.22 -9.71 6.45
CA LEU A 433 -1.95 -9.00 6.40
C LEU A 433 -2.26 -7.51 6.36
N ARG A 434 -1.87 -6.79 7.40
CA ARG A 434 -2.20 -5.36 7.54
C ARG A 434 -0.97 -4.53 7.85
N ASN A 435 -0.93 -3.30 7.32
CA ASN A 435 0.05 -2.26 7.69
C ASN A 435 1.52 -2.70 7.52
N ILE A 436 1.81 -3.60 6.58
CA ILE A 436 3.16 -4.16 6.38
C ILE A 436 3.94 -3.28 5.41
N THR A 437 5.12 -2.87 5.81
CA THR A 437 6.07 -2.16 4.94
C THR A 437 7.31 -3.02 4.71
N VAL A 438 7.57 -3.41 3.46
CA VAL A 438 8.75 -4.16 3.08
C VAL A 438 9.69 -3.29 2.28
N LYS A 439 10.96 -3.22 2.71
CA LYS A 439 12.05 -2.54 2.00
C LYS A 439 13.14 -3.57 1.64
N GLY A 440 13.70 -3.44 0.47
CA GLY A 440 14.85 -4.23 0.05
C GLY A 440 16.16 -3.75 0.67
N ALA A 441 17.28 -4.21 0.11
CA ALA A 441 18.63 -3.86 0.58
C ALA A 441 19.07 -2.43 0.17
N GLY A 442 18.22 -1.65 -0.49
CA GLY A 442 18.50 -0.26 -0.87
C GLY A 442 19.41 -0.11 -2.10
N SER A 443 19.66 -1.17 -2.83
CA SER A 443 20.45 -1.10 -4.08
C SER A 443 19.59 -0.65 -5.26
N THR A 444 20.14 0.16 -6.15
CA THR A 444 19.46 0.53 -7.39
C THR A 444 19.58 -0.64 -8.39
N PRO A 445 18.46 -1.20 -8.88
CA PRO A 445 18.51 -2.28 -9.84
C PRO A 445 19.01 -1.78 -11.21
N SER A 446 19.90 -2.54 -11.82
CA SER A 446 20.34 -2.33 -13.20
C SER A 446 19.23 -2.71 -14.19
N ASP A 447 19.14 -2.00 -15.32
CA ASP A 447 18.27 -2.41 -16.44
C ASP A 447 18.90 -3.52 -17.31
N ASN A 448 20.14 -3.88 -17.03
CA ASN A 448 20.86 -4.95 -17.72
C ASN A 448 20.41 -6.33 -17.24
N ASP A 449 20.75 -7.38 -18.01
CA ASP A 449 20.42 -8.79 -17.74
C ASP A 449 21.13 -9.38 -16.48
N SER A 450 21.28 -8.59 -15.44
CA SER A 450 21.90 -9.04 -14.19
C SER A 450 20.94 -8.97 -13.02
N ASP A 451 21.10 -9.87 -12.04
CA ASP A 451 20.36 -9.87 -10.80
C ASP A 451 20.85 -8.80 -9.81
N ALA A 452 21.84 -8.01 -10.20
CA ALA A 452 22.41 -6.97 -9.36
C ALA A 452 21.39 -5.88 -9.04
N GLY A 453 21.26 -5.55 -7.76
CA GLY A 453 20.35 -4.53 -7.27
C GLY A 453 18.90 -5.00 -7.07
N PHE A 454 18.54 -6.22 -7.45
CA PHE A 454 17.22 -6.77 -7.14
C PHE A 454 17.21 -7.46 -5.78
N ASP A 455 16.13 -7.28 -5.05
CA ASP A 455 15.94 -7.80 -3.70
C ASP A 455 15.32 -9.19 -3.73
N ILE A 456 14.39 -9.40 -4.65
CA ILE A 456 13.76 -10.70 -4.89
C ILE A 456 14.15 -11.14 -6.31
N THR A 457 14.89 -12.24 -6.40
CA THR A 457 15.22 -12.90 -7.67
C THR A 457 14.62 -14.29 -7.68
N ALA A 458 13.83 -14.62 -8.70
CA ALA A 458 13.15 -15.90 -8.81
C ALA A 458 13.23 -16.44 -10.24
N THR A 459 13.17 -17.77 -10.40
CA THR A 459 13.20 -18.44 -11.70
C THR A 459 11.91 -19.15 -12.06
N ALA A 460 10.93 -19.17 -11.15
CA ALA A 460 9.62 -19.81 -11.36
C ALA A 460 8.57 -19.31 -10.35
N GLY A 461 7.30 -19.46 -10.70
CA GLY A 461 6.16 -19.43 -9.81
C GLY A 461 5.64 -18.05 -9.44
N PHE A 462 4.90 -18.00 -8.35
CA PHE A 462 4.27 -16.80 -7.85
C PHE A 462 5.27 -15.95 -7.06
N VAL A 463 5.32 -14.65 -7.34
CA VAL A 463 6.24 -13.72 -6.68
C VAL A 463 5.51 -12.44 -6.31
N GLY A 464 5.67 -12.01 -5.06
CA GLY A 464 5.17 -10.73 -4.59
C GLY A 464 6.03 -10.19 -3.45
N GLY A 465 6.20 -8.89 -3.33
CA GLY A 465 7.02 -8.30 -2.25
C GLY A 465 6.45 -8.60 -0.86
N ILE A 466 5.14 -8.60 -0.72
CA ILE A 466 4.44 -8.92 0.53
C ILE A 466 4.04 -10.40 0.56
N ALA A 467 3.28 -10.87 -0.44
CA ALA A 467 2.83 -12.26 -0.50
C ALA A 467 2.90 -12.81 -1.92
N ALA A 468 3.35 -14.05 -2.06
CA ALA A 468 3.36 -14.69 -3.37
C ALA A 468 1.98 -15.13 -3.80
N ASN A 469 1.20 -15.72 -2.90
CA ASN A 469 -0.14 -16.21 -3.17
C ASN A 469 -1.09 -15.90 -2.00
N VAL A 470 -2.24 -15.35 -2.31
CA VAL A 470 -3.31 -15.03 -1.37
C VAL A 470 -4.58 -15.74 -1.81
N THR A 471 -5.18 -16.52 -0.93
CA THR A 471 -6.38 -17.31 -1.26
C THR A 471 -7.48 -17.11 -0.22
N GLY A 472 -8.70 -17.42 -0.60
CA GLY A 472 -9.96 -17.41 0.13
C GLY A 472 -9.99 -16.92 1.58
N ASN A 473 -11.00 -16.15 1.93
CA ASN A 473 -11.23 -15.59 3.25
C ASN A 473 -10.01 -14.83 3.80
N THR A 474 -9.46 -13.91 3.00
CA THR A 474 -8.23 -13.19 3.35
C THR A 474 -8.36 -11.69 3.10
N VAL A 475 -7.85 -10.90 4.02
CA VAL A 475 -7.73 -9.45 3.91
C VAL A 475 -6.26 -9.05 3.80
N VAL A 476 -5.91 -8.25 2.78
CA VAL A 476 -4.60 -7.61 2.68
C VAL A 476 -4.80 -6.11 2.57
N SER A 477 -4.40 -5.37 3.59
CA SER A 477 -4.69 -3.95 3.64
C SER A 477 -3.48 -3.09 4.05
N ASN A 478 -3.39 -1.90 3.46
CA ASN A 478 -2.39 -0.88 3.78
C ASN A 478 -0.95 -1.43 3.75
N CYS A 479 -0.63 -2.31 2.78
CA CYS A 479 0.70 -2.89 2.64
C CYS A 479 1.52 -2.14 1.58
N ARG A 480 2.80 -1.91 1.87
CA ARG A 480 3.73 -1.18 0.99
C ARG A 480 4.95 -2.02 0.66
N ASN A 481 5.22 -2.15 -0.63
CA ASN A 481 6.43 -2.80 -1.11
C ASN A 481 7.40 -1.80 -1.74
N TYR A 482 8.63 -1.76 -1.26
CA TYR A 482 9.76 -1.03 -1.85
C TYR A 482 10.84 -1.97 -2.41
N ALA A 483 10.72 -3.27 -2.16
CA ALA A 483 11.68 -4.25 -2.67
C ALA A 483 11.56 -4.40 -4.18
N HIS A 484 12.69 -4.50 -4.87
CA HIS A 484 12.77 -4.68 -6.31
C HIS A 484 12.68 -6.17 -6.66
N VAL A 485 11.84 -6.51 -7.63
CA VAL A 485 11.52 -7.88 -8.02
C VAL A 485 12.07 -8.18 -9.41
N ARG A 486 12.84 -9.26 -9.56
CA ARG A 486 13.25 -9.83 -10.83
C ARG A 486 12.81 -11.29 -10.94
N VAL A 487 12.13 -11.61 -12.03
CA VAL A 487 11.77 -12.99 -12.35
C VAL A 487 12.38 -13.36 -13.69
N THR A 488 13.18 -14.43 -13.70
CA THR A 488 13.82 -14.94 -14.91
C THR A 488 13.28 -16.33 -15.22
N ILE A 489 12.45 -16.45 -16.26
CA ILE A 489 11.80 -17.70 -16.63
C ILE A 489 12.66 -18.44 -17.64
N SER A 490 13.11 -19.63 -17.30
CA SER A 490 13.89 -20.51 -18.16
C SER A 490 13.02 -21.20 -19.20
N THR A 491 13.62 -21.54 -20.36
CA THR A 491 12.97 -22.31 -21.42
C THR A 491 12.54 -23.68 -20.92
N GLY A 492 11.28 -24.04 -21.14
CA GLY A 492 10.71 -25.36 -20.78
C GLY A 492 10.03 -25.48 -19.45
N ALA A 493 10.00 -24.43 -18.61
CA ALA A 493 9.18 -24.43 -17.42
C ALA A 493 7.71 -24.21 -17.79
N ASN A 494 6.87 -25.25 -17.62
CA ASN A 494 5.41 -25.18 -17.73
C ASN A 494 4.75 -24.40 -16.58
N GLY A 495 5.44 -23.44 -16.02
CA GLY A 495 4.97 -22.64 -14.90
C GLY A 495 4.72 -21.22 -15.35
N ALA A 496 3.49 -20.85 -15.67
CA ALA A 496 3.10 -19.47 -15.70
C ALA A 496 3.38 -18.86 -14.34
N GLY A 497 4.42 -18.01 -14.24
CA GLY A 497 4.71 -17.28 -13.02
C GLY A 497 3.89 -16.00 -13.01
N ASN A 498 3.04 -15.81 -12.01
CA ASN A 498 2.37 -14.54 -11.78
C ASN A 498 3.21 -13.70 -10.81
N SER A 499 3.49 -12.47 -11.21
CA SER A 499 4.38 -11.59 -10.47
C SER A 499 3.70 -10.25 -10.16
N GLY A 500 3.73 -9.86 -8.92
CA GLY A 500 3.24 -8.55 -8.50
C GLY A 500 4.21 -7.85 -7.57
N GLY A 501 4.17 -6.54 -7.55
CA GLY A 501 4.98 -5.79 -6.59
C GLY A 501 4.57 -6.08 -5.15
N VAL A 502 3.28 -6.29 -4.90
CA VAL A 502 2.73 -6.62 -3.58
C VAL A 502 2.35 -8.10 -3.51
N ILE A 503 1.52 -8.57 -4.44
CA ILE A 503 0.98 -9.93 -4.44
C ILE A 503 1.18 -10.59 -5.82
N GLY A 504 1.72 -11.80 -5.84
CA GLY A 504 1.89 -12.56 -7.09
C GLY A 504 0.56 -13.06 -7.64
N GLU A 505 -0.23 -13.74 -6.84
CA GLU A 505 -1.52 -14.34 -7.22
C GLU A 505 -2.58 -14.17 -6.14
N VAL A 506 -3.80 -13.89 -6.59
CA VAL A 506 -5.01 -13.85 -5.76
C VAL A 506 -6.01 -14.86 -6.28
N GLY A 507 -6.54 -15.71 -5.39
CA GLY A 507 -7.53 -16.73 -5.74
C GLY A 507 -8.56 -16.99 -4.65
N GLY A 508 -9.60 -17.79 -5.00
CA GLY A 508 -10.66 -18.12 -4.05
C GLY A 508 -11.74 -17.04 -3.91
N THR A 509 -12.61 -17.20 -2.91
CA THR A 509 -13.69 -16.27 -2.57
C THR A 509 -13.38 -15.51 -1.28
N ASP A 510 -14.09 -14.42 -1.02
CA ASP A 510 -13.91 -13.59 0.19
C ASP A 510 -12.48 -13.04 0.33
N VAL A 511 -11.90 -12.57 -0.76
CA VAL A 511 -10.61 -11.89 -0.73
C VAL A 511 -10.82 -10.40 -0.91
N SER A 512 -10.30 -9.62 0.03
CA SER A 512 -10.30 -8.15 -0.01
C SER A 512 -8.88 -7.62 0.05
N ILE A 513 -8.53 -6.75 -0.91
CA ILE A 513 -7.22 -6.11 -0.97
C ILE A 513 -7.43 -4.62 -1.09
N ASP A 514 -6.96 -3.85 -0.13
CA ASP A 514 -7.14 -2.42 -0.15
C ASP A 514 -5.88 -1.64 0.27
N LYS A 515 -5.74 -0.42 -0.26
CA LYS A 515 -4.69 0.54 0.10
C LYS A 515 -3.26 -0.01 -0.02
N CYS A 516 -3.08 -0.98 -0.91
CA CYS A 516 -1.76 -1.58 -1.14
C CYS A 516 -0.98 -0.80 -2.19
N VAL A 517 0.31 -0.59 -1.94
CA VAL A 517 1.15 0.26 -2.80
C VAL A 517 2.45 -0.44 -3.14
N ASN A 518 2.82 -0.38 -4.41
CA ASN A 518 4.13 -0.82 -4.87
C ASN A 518 4.98 0.38 -5.31
N TYR A 519 6.18 0.46 -4.79
CA TYR A 519 7.24 1.40 -5.18
C TYR A 519 8.43 0.69 -5.82
N GLY A 520 8.53 -0.63 -5.64
CA GLY A 520 9.62 -1.45 -6.16
C GLY A 520 9.55 -1.61 -7.68
N LYS A 521 10.70 -1.60 -8.33
CA LYS A 521 10.82 -1.95 -9.75
C LYS A 521 10.56 -3.44 -9.96
N ILE A 522 9.86 -3.78 -11.04
CA ILE A 522 9.59 -5.17 -11.43
C ILE A 522 10.20 -5.44 -12.79
N VAL A 523 10.99 -6.50 -12.89
CA VAL A 523 11.55 -6.99 -14.17
C VAL A 523 11.19 -8.47 -14.32
N VAL A 524 10.48 -8.78 -15.39
CA VAL A 524 10.18 -10.16 -15.77
C VAL A 524 10.77 -10.45 -17.14
N TYR A 525 11.70 -11.38 -17.16
CA TYR A 525 12.44 -11.78 -18.37
C TYR A 525 12.18 -13.25 -18.71
N SER A 526 12.09 -13.59 -19.98
CA SER A 526 12.00 -14.96 -20.47
C SER A 526 12.91 -15.14 -21.68
N ALA A 527 13.75 -16.17 -21.65
CA ALA A 527 14.65 -16.50 -22.75
C ALA A 527 13.92 -17.02 -24.00
N SER A 528 12.66 -17.49 -23.89
CA SER A 528 11.92 -18.10 -25.01
C SER A 528 10.88 -17.20 -25.66
N ASN A 529 10.58 -16.03 -25.14
CA ASN A 529 9.56 -15.07 -25.61
C ASN A 529 8.12 -15.67 -25.79
N THR A 530 7.85 -16.87 -25.29
CA THR A 530 6.62 -17.61 -25.58
C THR A 530 5.67 -17.82 -24.40
N LEU A 531 6.08 -17.42 -23.20
CA LEU A 531 5.30 -17.69 -22.00
C LEU A 531 4.35 -16.54 -21.65
N VAL A 532 3.12 -16.91 -21.32
CA VAL A 532 2.10 -15.97 -20.84
C VAL A 532 2.19 -15.90 -19.33
N ASN A 533 2.89 -14.88 -18.81
CA ASN A 533 2.89 -14.55 -17.41
C ASN A 533 1.96 -13.36 -17.18
N ASN A 534 1.42 -13.26 -15.97
CA ASN A 534 0.68 -12.07 -15.57
C ASN A 534 1.55 -11.26 -14.62
N VAL A 535 1.84 -10.03 -15.02
CA VAL A 535 2.69 -9.11 -14.26
C VAL A 535 1.87 -7.88 -13.90
N GLY A 536 1.79 -7.58 -12.62
CA GLY A 536 1.12 -6.37 -12.15
C GLY A 536 1.97 -5.55 -11.21
N GLY A 537 1.86 -4.25 -11.27
CA GLY A 537 2.55 -3.39 -10.33
C GLY A 537 2.19 -3.70 -8.89
N VAL A 538 0.93 -4.05 -8.65
CA VAL A 538 0.43 -4.48 -7.34
C VAL A 538 0.17 -5.98 -7.33
N ILE A 539 -0.64 -6.50 -8.25
CA ILE A 539 -1.08 -7.91 -8.27
C ILE A 539 -0.79 -8.54 -9.64
N GLY A 540 -0.11 -9.69 -9.65
CA GLY A 540 0.19 -10.40 -10.90
C GLY A 540 -1.07 -10.94 -11.56
N ASN A 541 -1.79 -11.83 -10.91
CA ASN A 541 -3.02 -12.44 -11.41
C ASN A 541 -4.12 -12.44 -10.37
N MET A 542 -5.35 -12.29 -10.83
CA MET A 542 -6.54 -12.43 -9.99
C MET A 542 -7.48 -13.45 -10.60
N SER A 543 -7.87 -14.41 -9.78
CA SER A 543 -8.84 -15.47 -10.10
C SER A 543 -9.77 -15.68 -8.91
N GLY A 544 -10.88 -16.35 -9.10
CA GLY A 544 -11.84 -16.62 -8.03
C GLY A 544 -12.94 -15.57 -7.93
N GLY A 545 -13.46 -15.36 -6.73
CA GLY A 545 -14.68 -14.61 -6.50
C GLY A 545 -15.95 -15.36 -6.96
N SER A 546 -17.06 -15.07 -6.33
CA SER A 546 -18.40 -15.49 -6.78
C SER A 546 -19.32 -14.26 -6.82
N GLU A 547 -20.50 -14.40 -7.36
CA GLU A 547 -21.48 -13.30 -7.41
C GLU A 547 -21.85 -12.83 -5.99
N GLU A 548 -21.98 -13.78 -5.06
CA GLU A 548 -22.31 -13.51 -3.65
C GLU A 548 -21.08 -13.01 -2.85
N ARG A 549 -19.88 -13.41 -3.26
CA ARG A 549 -18.61 -13.16 -2.57
C ARG A 549 -17.54 -12.73 -3.58
N PRO A 550 -17.63 -11.50 -4.10
CA PRO A 550 -16.68 -11.00 -5.07
C PRO A 550 -15.29 -10.80 -4.46
N THR A 551 -14.27 -10.96 -5.27
CA THR A 551 -12.92 -10.50 -4.92
C THR A 551 -12.83 -9.01 -5.20
N ILE A 552 -12.49 -8.21 -4.19
CA ILE A 552 -12.43 -6.75 -4.27
C ILE A 552 -10.99 -6.28 -4.08
N VAL A 553 -10.51 -5.49 -5.03
CA VAL A 553 -9.24 -4.78 -4.96
C VAL A 553 -9.53 -3.29 -5.09
N ALA A 554 -9.19 -2.52 -4.06
CA ALA A 554 -9.52 -1.11 -4.00
C ALA A 554 -8.37 -0.23 -3.52
N GLU A 555 -8.30 1.00 -4.02
CA GLU A 555 -7.36 2.02 -3.55
C GLU A 555 -5.88 1.58 -3.60
N CYS A 556 -5.54 0.75 -4.59
CA CYS A 556 -4.20 0.20 -4.77
C CYS A 556 -3.43 0.98 -5.85
N TYR A 557 -2.15 1.25 -5.59
CA TYR A 557 -1.36 2.12 -6.45
C TYR A 557 0.00 1.50 -6.78
N ASN A 558 0.43 1.71 -8.02
CA ASN A 558 1.77 1.37 -8.46
C ASN A 558 2.55 2.62 -8.84
N TYR A 559 3.71 2.78 -8.23
CA TYR A 559 4.71 3.82 -8.55
C TYR A 559 5.98 3.22 -9.17
N GLY A 560 6.19 1.91 -9.02
CA GLY A 560 7.35 1.21 -9.54
C GLY A 560 7.28 1.01 -11.06
N ASP A 561 8.41 1.12 -11.73
CA ASP A 561 8.52 0.80 -13.15
C ASP A 561 8.47 -0.71 -13.39
N ILE A 562 7.87 -1.11 -14.51
CA ILE A 562 7.71 -2.50 -14.89
C ILE A 562 8.34 -2.75 -16.26
N SER A 563 9.36 -3.60 -16.33
CA SER A 563 9.90 -4.15 -17.57
C SER A 563 9.50 -5.64 -17.66
N PHE A 564 8.90 -6.07 -18.78
CA PHE A 564 8.20 -7.35 -18.77
C PHE A 564 8.11 -8.07 -20.11
N ILE A 565 7.76 -9.36 -19.99
CA ILE A 565 7.26 -10.23 -21.06
C ILE A 565 5.99 -10.91 -20.59
N GLY A 566 4.85 -10.74 -21.27
CA GLY A 566 3.57 -11.37 -20.92
C GLY A 566 2.40 -10.41 -20.81
N ASN A 567 1.33 -10.80 -20.08
CA ASN A 567 0.22 -9.89 -19.78
C ASN A 567 0.60 -8.97 -18.64
N THR A 568 0.52 -7.67 -18.86
CA THR A 568 1.01 -6.73 -17.84
C THR A 568 0.07 -5.56 -17.66
N GLY A 569 -0.16 -5.24 -16.40
CA GLY A 569 -0.86 -4.03 -15.99
C GLY A 569 -0.11 -3.25 -14.93
N GLY A 570 -0.27 -1.95 -14.94
CA GLY A 570 0.32 -1.10 -13.91
C GLY A 570 -0.16 -1.45 -12.50
N VAL A 571 -1.40 -1.91 -12.36
CA VAL A 571 -1.95 -2.41 -11.10
C VAL A 571 -2.07 -3.94 -11.13
N ALA A 572 -2.73 -4.51 -12.13
CA ALA A 572 -3.00 -5.93 -12.21
C ALA A 572 -2.61 -6.53 -13.57
N GLY A 573 -1.88 -7.65 -13.57
CA GLY A 573 -1.56 -8.36 -14.83
C GLY A 573 -2.79 -8.92 -15.51
N ASN A 574 -3.68 -9.55 -14.75
CA ASN A 574 -4.93 -10.10 -15.23
C ASN A 574 -6.06 -10.03 -14.18
N VAL A 575 -7.25 -9.65 -14.64
CA VAL A 575 -8.51 -9.65 -13.87
C VAL A 575 -9.41 -10.75 -14.44
N GLY A 576 -9.40 -11.93 -13.82
CA GLY A 576 -9.75 -13.19 -14.44
C GLY A 576 -11.23 -13.41 -14.79
N ASN A 577 -12.19 -12.89 -14.03
CA ASN A 577 -13.62 -13.14 -14.27
C ASN A 577 -14.52 -11.97 -13.81
N GLY A 578 -15.83 -12.09 -14.07
CA GLY A 578 -16.83 -11.05 -13.77
C GLY A 578 -17.06 -10.74 -12.30
N ASN A 579 -16.66 -11.63 -11.41
CA ASN A 579 -16.82 -11.47 -9.97
C ASN A 579 -15.62 -10.79 -9.28
N ILE A 580 -14.66 -10.30 -10.07
CA ILE A 580 -13.50 -9.57 -9.58
C ILE A 580 -13.70 -8.08 -9.87
N GLN A 581 -13.48 -7.25 -8.86
CA GLN A 581 -13.67 -5.81 -8.95
C GLN A 581 -12.36 -5.08 -8.60
N LEU A 582 -11.82 -4.34 -9.56
CA LEU A 582 -10.69 -3.44 -9.39
C LEU A 582 -11.24 -2.00 -9.36
N ARG A 583 -11.21 -1.37 -8.19
CA ARG A 583 -11.85 -0.08 -7.97
C ARG A 583 -10.90 0.95 -7.36
N ARG A 584 -10.99 2.19 -7.81
CA ARG A 584 -10.22 3.31 -7.27
C ARG A 584 -8.72 3.04 -7.17
N CYS A 585 -8.18 2.41 -8.23
CA CYS A 585 -6.76 2.09 -8.33
C CYS A 585 -6.06 3.01 -9.33
N GLY A 586 -4.74 3.16 -9.17
CA GLY A 586 -3.98 4.04 -10.04
C GLY A 586 -2.58 3.54 -10.35
N ASN A 587 -2.09 3.87 -11.55
CA ASN A 587 -0.72 3.61 -11.96
C ASN A 587 0.02 4.90 -12.28
N TYR A 588 1.19 5.05 -11.72
CA TYR A 588 2.14 6.14 -11.95
C TYR A 588 3.44 5.65 -12.61
N GLY A 589 3.78 4.37 -12.40
CA GLY A 589 5.01 3.76 -12.92
C GLY A 589 4.97 3.56 -14.42
N ALA A 590 6.14 3.57 -15.05
CA ALA A 590 6.29 3.28 -16.47
C ALA A 590 6.25 1.77 -16.74
N LEU A 591 5.54 1.38 -17.81
CA LEU A 591 5.48 0.00 -18.30
C LEU A 591 6.24 -0.11 -19.61
N ALA A 592 7.23 -1.02 -19.68
CA ALA A 592 8.03 -1.28 -20.88
C ALA A 592 7.98 -2.77 -21.24
N ALA A 593 7.26 -3.11 -22.31
CA ALA A 593 7.29 -4.44 -22.88
C ALA A 593 8.55 -4.65 -23.70
N THR A 594 9.35 -5.65 -23.36
CA THR A 594 10.64 -5.93 -24.00
C THR A 594 10.55 -6.98 -25.10
N ALA A 595 9.59 -7.89 -25.06
CA ALA A 595 9.33 -8.91 -26.08
C ALA A 595 7.98 -9.63 -25.84
N GLY A 596 7.51 -10.43 -26.81
CA GLY A 596 6.43 -11.43 -26.64
C GLY A 596 5.02 -10.98 -26.98
N ASN A 597 4.08 -11.93 -26.93
CA ASN A 597 2.67 -11.80 -27.29
C ASN A 597 1.79 -11.54 -26.05
N GLY A 598 1.95 -10.37 -25.42
CA GLY A 598 1.20 -10.05 -24.21
C GLY A 598 0.10 -9.00 -24.41
N ARG A 599 -0.74 -8.87 -23.39
CA ARG A 599 -1.74 -7.81 -23.23
C ARG A 599 -1.17 -6.78 -22.26
N THR A 600 -1.09 -5.53 -22.67
CA THR A 600 -0.48 -4.47 -21.87
C THR A 600 -1.48 -3.36 -21.61
N GLY A 601 -1.70 -3.03 -20.35
CA GLY A 601 -2.55 -1.90 -19.97
C GLY A 601 -1.98 -1.11 -18.81
N GLY A 602 -2.17 0.19 -18.81
CA GLY A 602 -1.68 1.06 -17.75
C GLY A 602 -2.26 0.70 -16.36
N VAL A 603 -3.46 0.09 -16.31
CA VAL A 603 -4.08 -0.43 -15.08
C VAL A 603 -4.10 -1.95 -15.09
N ALA A 604 -4.63 -2.58 -16.16
CA ALA A 604 -4.72 -4.03 -16.23
C ALA A 604 -4.29 -4.56 -17.60
N GLY A 605 -3.51 -5.66 -17.62
CA GLY A 605 -3.13 -6.33 -18.86
C GLY A 605 -4.33 -6.91 -19.58
N GLY A 606 -5.11 -7.74 -18.89
CA GLY A 606 -6.40 -8.27 -19.35
C GLY A 606 -7.47 -8.14 -18.30
N SER A 607 -8.74 -8.01 -18.73
CA SER A 607 -9.88 -8.01 -17.82
C SER A 607 -11.08 -8.75 -18.39
N SER A 608 -11.67 -9.60 -17.56
CA SER A 608 -13.05 -10.14 -17.69
C SER A 608 -13.94 -9.67 -16.52
N GLY A 609 -13.42 -8.89 -15.60
CA GLY A 609 -14.08 -8.33 -14.42
C GLY A 609 -14.43 -6.85 -14.54
N VAL A 610 -14.61 -6.21 -13.41
CA VAL A 610 -14.95 -4.79 -13.32
C VAL A 610 -13.70 -3.96 -13.03
N ILE A 611 -13.47 -2.92 -13.82
CA ILE A 611 -12.48 -1.87 -13.57
C ILE A 611 -13.23 -0.55 -13.52
N ASP A 612 -13.24 0.08 -12.36
CA ASP A 612 -14.06 1.25 -12.09
C ASP A 612 -13.30 2.29 -11.27
N GLU A 613 -13.50 3.56 -11.58
CA GLU A 613 -12.84 4.69 -10.91
C GLU A 613 -11.29 4.55 -10.86
N CYS A 614 -10.67 4.06 -11.93
CA CYS A 614 -9.23 3.83 -12.00
C CYS A 614 -8.54 4.84 -12.95
N PHE A 615 -7.24 4.99 -12.82
CA PHE A 615 -6.50 5.87 -13.73
C PHE A 615 -5.08 5.36 -14.04
N ASN A 616 -4.52 5.83 -15.16
CA ASN A 616 -3.12 5.68 -15.52
C ASN A 616 -2.48 7.03 -15.84
N LEU A 617 -1.38 7.33 -15.16
CA LEU A 617 -0.52 8.48 -15.42
C LEU A 617 0.86 8.05 -15.97
N GLY A 618 1.23 6.81 -15.75
CA GLY A 618 2.50 6.24 -16.22
C GLY A 618 2.53 6.01 -17.72
N THR A 619 3.72 5.99 -18.30
CA THR A 619 3.90 5.65 -19.71
C THR A 619 3.67 4.16 -19.94
N VAL A 620 3.03 3.80 -21.04
CA VAL A 620 2.85 2.41 -21.49
C VAL A 620 3.57 2.25 -22.81
N SER A 621 4.68 1.51 -22.82
CA SER A 621 5.48 1.27 -24.02
C SER A 621 5.49 -0.21 -24.40
N CYS A 622 5.04 -0.50 -25.61
CA CYS A 622 5.09 -1.84 -26.18
C CYS A 622 5.87 -1.78 -27.51
N SER A 623 7.14 -2.16 -27.44
CA SER A 623 8.10 -1.98 -28.55
C SER A 623 8.10 -3.08 -29.61
N PRO A 624 7.77 -4.35 -29.36
CA PRO A 624 7.96 -5.38 -30.38
C PRO A 624 6.78 -5.51 -31.35
N ALA A 625 7.08 -5.90 -32.56
CA ALA A 625 6.14 -6.13 -33.67
C ALA A 625 5.05 -7.18 -33.35
N ASN A 626 5.12 -7.87 -32.22
CA ASN A 626 4.26 -8.96 -31.82
C ASN A 626 3.40 -8.67 -30.58
N GLY A 627 3.41 -7.46 -30.03
CA GLY A 627 2.56 -7.07 -28.89
C GLY A 627 1.10 -6.97 -29.36
N ASN A 628 0.23 -7.87 -28.88
CA ASN A 628 -1.08 -8.01 -29.49
C ASN A 628 -2.15 -7.03 -29.03
N ASN A 629 -2.12 -6.56 -27.79
CA ASN A 629 -3.17 -5.67 -27.31
C ASN A 629 -2.59 -4.67 -26.28
N THR A 630 -2.46 -3.41 -26.67
CA THR A 630 -1.92 -2.37 -25.80
C THR A 630 -2.95 -1.29 -25.54
N GLY A 631 -3.20 -0.95 -24.29
CA GLY A 631 -4.12 0.11 -23.86
C GLY A 631 -3.55 0.97 -22.74
N GLY A 632 -3.93 2.22 -22.67
CA GLY A 632 -3.54 3.10 -21.57
C GLY A 632 -4.17 2.71 -20.23
N ILE A 633 -5.31 2.02 -20.26
CA ILE A 633 -5.98 1.45 -19.09
C ILE A 633 -5.95 -0.08 -19.15
N VAL A 634 -6.47 -0.69 -20.20
CA VAL A 634 -6.59 -2.15 -20.30
C VAL A 634 -6.10 -2.64 -21.65
N GLY A 635 -5.21 -3.64 -21.67
CA GLY A 635 -4.75 -4.24 -22.93
C GLY A 635 -5.86 -5.03 -23.62
N TRP A 636 -6.58 -5.86 -22.91
CA TRP A 636 -7.65 -6.70 -23.46
C TRP A 636 -8.88 -6.79 -22.52
N VAL A 637 -10.05 -6.61 -23.11
CA VAL A 637 -11.34 -6.67 -22.41
C VAL A 637 -12.19 -7.78 -23.03
N GLY A 638 -12.60 -8.74 -22.22
CA GLY A 638 -13.37 -9.92 -22.66
C GLY A 638 -14.55 -10.24 -21.77
N GLY A 639 -15.30 -11.30 -22.12
CA GLY A 639 -16.45 -11.76 -21.33
C GLY A 639 -17.51 -10.67 -21.12
N SER A 640 -17.97 -10.52 -19.89
CA SER A 640 -18.91 -9.49 -19.44
C SER A 640 -18.22 -8.32 -18.73
N ALA A 641 -16.92 -8.12 -18.96
CA ALA A 641 -16.14 -7.09 -18.28
C ALA A 641 -16.72 -5.69 -18.45
N VAL A 642 -16.54 -4.89 -17.42
CA VAL A 642 -16.93 -3.47 -17.41
C VAL A 642 -15.72 -2.62 -17.11
N VAL A 643 -15.42 -1.67 -17.99
CA VAL A 643 -14.45 -0.60 -17.75
C VAL A 643 -15.23 0.70 -17.67
N SER A 644 -15.30 1.31 -16.50
CA SER A 644 -16.12 2.50 -16.25
C SER A 644 -15.37 3.55 -15.45
N ASN A 645 -15.75 4.81 -15.64
CA ASN A 645 -15.26 5.94 -14.87
C ASN A 645 -13.73 5.95 -14.76
N THR A 646 -13.01 5.66 -15.85
CA THR A 646 -11.55 5.54 -15.83
C THR A 646 -10.91 6.48 -16.84
N TYR A 647 -9.67 6.85 -16.58
CA TYR A 647 -8.96 7.71 -17.53
C TYR A 647 -7.47 7.40 -17.67
N ASN A 648 -6.94 7.72 -18.85
CA ASN A 648 -5.53 7.68 -19.15
C ASN A 648 -4.99 9.08 -19.46
N LYS A 649 -3.93 9.49 -18.77
CA LYS A 649 -3.12 10.67 -19.10
C LYS A 649 -1.69 10.29 -19.52
N GLY A 650 -1.29 9.04 -19.30
CA GLY A 650 0.02 8.52 -19.68
C GLY A 650 0.18 8.37 -21.21
N THR A 651 1.40 8.53 -21.71
CA THR A 651 1.73 8.26 -23.11
C THR A 651 1.66 6.76 -23.39
N VAL A 652 1.03 6.37 -24.49
CA VAL A 652 0.95 4.99 -24.94
C VAL A 652 1.73 4.85 -26.25
N THR A 653 2.80 4.05 -26.22
CA THR A 653 3.62 3.74 -27.38
C THR A 653 3.38 2.30 -27.83
N TYR A 654 3.00 2.08 -29.09
CA TYR A 654 2.72 0.75 -29.62
C TYR A 654 2.92 0.64 -31.14
N THR A 655 3.31 -0.55 -31.59
CA THR A 655 3.57 -0.86 -33.02
C THR A 655 2.56 -1.84 -33.61
N ALA A 656 1.73 -2.48 -32.78
CA ALA A 656 0.87 -3.59 -33.19
C ALA A 656 -0.58 -3.16 -33.49
N ALA A 657 -1.28 -3.93 -34.30
CA ALA A 657 -2.73 -3.89 -34.45
C ALA A 657 -3.42 -4.21 -33.07
N ASN A 658 -4.67 -3.85 -32.90
CA ASN A 658 -5.43 -4.02 -31.66
C ASN A 658 -4.84 -3.23 -30.48
N SER A 659 -4.42 -2.03 -30.72
CA SER A 659 -3.91 -1.12 -29.69
C SER A 659 -4.71 0.18 -29.66
N GLY A 660 -4.94 0.69 -28.47
CA GLY A 660 -5.71 1.92 -28.24
C GLY A 660 -5.16 2.68 -27.04
N THR A 661 -5.41 3.98 -26.96
CA THR A 661 -4.88 4.80 -25.87
C THR A 661 -5.65 4.62 -24.56
N LEU A 662 -6.83 4.02 -24.59
CA LEU A 662 -7.59 3.63 -23.40
C LEU A 662 -7.65 2.09 -23.29
N VAL A 663 -8.24 1.43 -24.28
CA VAL A 663 -8.38 -0.03 -24.34
C VAL A 663 -7.74 -0.56 -25.63
N GLY A 664 -6.87 -1.57 -25.49
CA GLY A 664 -6.21 -2.19 -26.62
C GLY A 664 -7.19 -2.97 -27.51
N ASN A 665 -7.91 -3.91 -26.93
CA ASN A 665 -8.87 -4.76 -27.65
C ASN A 665 -10.08 -5.11 -26.79
N LYS A 666 -11.26 -4.71 -27.25
CA LYS A 666 -12.56 -5.16 -26.73
C LYS A 666 -13.02 -6.36 -27.56
N SER A 667 -12.82 -7.57 -27.05
CA SER A 667 -13.05 -8.81 -27.81
C SER A 667 -14.44 -9.42 -27.66
N ALA A 668 -15.21 -9.03 -26.64
CA ALA A 668 -16.52 -9.61 -26.36
C ALA A 668 -17.66 -8.60 -26.52
N ALA A 669 -18.76 -9.03 -27.11
CA ALA A 669 -19.97 -8.20 -27.26
C ALA A 669 -20.59 -7.79 -25.92
N GLY A 670 -20.50 -8.65 -24.90
CA GLY A 670 -21.05 -8.39 -23.56
C GLY A 670 -20.25 -7.39 -22.71
N SER A 671 -19.00 -7.10 -23.07
CA SER A 671 -18.17 -6.16 -22.31
C SER A 671 -18.53 -4.70 -22.59
N LYS A 672 -18.28 -3.83 -21.63
CA LYS A 672 -18.66 -2.41 -21.66
C LYS A 672 -17.46 -1.50 -21.40
N ILE A 673 -17.44 -0.34 -22.09
CA ILE A 673 -16.52 0.80 -21.81
C ILE A 673 -17.40 2.03 -21.67
N VAL A 674 -17.48 2.58 -20.47
CA VAL A 674 -18.48 3.62 -20.14
C VAL A 674 -17.85 4.78 -19.34
N ASN A 675 -18.14 6.01 -19.74
CA ASN A 675 -17.72 7.22 -19.02
C ASN A 675 -16.19 7.26 -18.78
N CYS A 676 -15.45 7.04 -19.84
CA CYS A 676 -13.99 6.99 -19.78
C CYS A 676 -13.37 8.08 -20.66
N TYR A 677 -12.16 8.52 -20.33
CA TYR A 677 -11.46 9.43 -21.25
C TYR A 677 -9.96 9.13 -21.39
N ASN A 678 -9.43 9.58 -22.51
CA ASN A 678 -7.98 9.61 -22.78
C ASN A 678 -7.52 11.03 -23.08
N ALA A 679 -6.60 11.53 -22.27
CA ALA A 679 -5.81 12.74 -22.54
C ALA A 679 -4.32 12.40 -22.81
N GLY A 680 -3.93 11.14 -22.66
CA GLY A 680 -2.59 10.66 -22.92
C GLY A 680 -2.27 10.59 -24.42
N ARG A 681 -1.00 10.79 -24.76
CA ARG A 681 -0.52 10.78 -26.14
C ARG A 681 -0.38 9.35 -26.68
N ALA A 682 -0.75 9.16 -27.97
CA ALA A 682 -0.46 7.93 -28.71
C ALA A 682 0.71 8.14 -29.67
N GLN A 683 1.66 7.22 -29.67
CA GLN A 683 2.81 7.28 -30.60
C GLN A 683 3.25 5.88 -31.03
N LYS A 684 3.87 5.80 -32.23
CA LYS A 684 4.31 4.53 -32.82
C LYS A 684 5.64 4.03 -32.22
N ASP A 685 6.47 4.92 -31.78
CA ASP A 685 7.81 4.63 -31.28
C ASP A 685 8.27 5.73 -30.30
N ALA A 686 9.40 5.51 -29.67
CA ALA A 686 9.99 6.45 -28.72
C ALA A 686 10.42 7.79 -29.35
N SER A 687 10.55 7.87 -30.72
CA SER A 687 10.84 9.11 -31.42
C SER A 687 9.62 10.02 -31.58
N GLY A 688 8.45 9.58 -31.12
CA GLY A 688 7.21 10.33 -31.19
C GLY A 688 6.51 10.31 -32.53
N THR A 689 6.86 9.35 -33.41
CA THR A 689 6.18 9.18 -34.70
C THR A 689 4.68 8.92 -34.46
N ALA A 690 3.82 9.73 -35.04
CA ALA A 690 2.39 9.59 -34.93
C ALA A 690 1.91 8.24 -35.51
N LEU A 691 0.97 7.61 -34.86
CA LEU A 691 0.27 6.44 -35.37
C LEU A 691 -0.58 6.86 -36.56
N GLY A 692 -0.41 6.17 -37.68
CA GLY A 692 -1.31 6.30 -38.84
C GLY A 692 -2.75 5.83 -38.44
N THR A 693 -3.45 5.26 -39.40
CA THR A 693 -4.84 4.80 -39.23
C THR A 693 -5.02 3.49 -38.43
N THR A 694 -3.99 2.97 -37.77
CA THR A 694 -3.99 1.66 -37.09
C THR A 694 -3.97 1.79 -35.58
N GLY A 695 -5.09 2.03 -34.95
CA GLY A 695 -5.24 2.10 -33.50
C GLY A 695 -6.32 3.10 -33.13
N GLY A 696 -7.04 2.86 -32.05
CA GLY A 696 -8.13 3.73 -31.59
C GLY A 696 -7.74 4.61 -30.43
N ALA A 697 -8.30 5.81 -30.34
CA ALA A 697 -8.14 6.66 -29.16
C ALA A 697 -8.84 6.08 -27.93
N ILE A 698 -9.93 5.33 -28.12
CA ILE A 698 -10.65 4.64 -27.02
C ILE A 698 -10.44 3.14 -27.11
N ASN A 699 -10.67 2.52 -28.27
CA ASN A 699 -10.55 1.07 -28.45
C ASN A 699 -9.82 0.76 -29.74
N GLY A 700 -8.73 -0.01 -29.68
CA GLY A 700 -7.90 -0.39 -30.83
C GLY A 700 -8.30 -1.66 -31.53
N GLY A 701 -9.15 -2.51 -30.92
CA GLY A 701 -9.49 -3.84 -31.42
C GLY A 701 -10.56 -3.86 -32.49
N ALA A 702 -10.79 -5.07 -33.07
CA ALA A 702 -11.73 -5.30 -34.13
C ALA A 702 -13.19 -5.05 -33.71
N LYS A 703 -13.97 -4.70 -34.65
CA LYS A 703 -15.25 -4.04 -34.76
C LYS A 703 -16.50 -4.76 -34.30
N ASN A 704 -16.51 -6.07 -34.29
CA ASN A 704 -17.78 -6.83 -34.23
C ASN A 704 -18.41 -6.86 -32.85
N ASN A 705 -17.79 -6.20 -31.86
CA ASN A 705 -18.16 -6.29 -30.47
C ASN A 705 -18.49 -4.93 -29.84
N GLY A 706 -18.92 -3.99 -30.63
CA GLY A 706 -18.90 -2.56 -30.32
C GLY A 706 -20.13 -1.92 -29.70
N THR A 707 -21.22 -2.62 -29.44
CA THR A 707 -22.49 -2.00 -29.01
C THR A 707 -22.49 -1.38 -27.59
N ASN A 708 -21.43 -1.53 -26.82
CA ASN A 708 -21.37 -1.14 -25.41
C ASN A 708 -20.22 -0.17 -25.08
N VAL A 709 -19.91 0.75 -25.97
CA VAL A 709 -18.97 1.86 -25.72
C VAL A 709 -19.76 3.18 -25.69
N SER A 710 -19.80 3.87 -24.55
CA SER A 710 -20.62 5.08 -24.41
C SER A 710 -20.04 6.09 -23.42
N GLY A 711 -20.30 7.38 -23.64
CA GLY A 711 -19.81 8.44 -22.76
C GLY A 711 -18.30 8.58 -22.72
N CYS A 712 -17.61 8.24 -23.82
CA CYS A 712 -16.14 8.21 -23.86
C CYS A 712 -15.58 9.38 -24.66
N TYR A 713 -14.51 9.97 -24.14
CA TYR A 713 -13.89 11.17 -24.73
C TYR A 713 -12.39 11.00 -24.91
N TYR A 714 -11.82 11.66 -25.90
CA TYR A 714 -10.37 11.67 -26.12
C TYR A 714 -9.87 13.02 -26.61
N LEU A 715 -8.63 13.34 -26.26
CA LEU A 715 -7.98 14.57 -26.66
C LEU A 715 -7.63 14.53 -28.15
N SER A 716 -8.19 15.44 -28.95
CA SER A 716 -7.95 15.53 -30.37
C SER A 716 -6.50 15.96 -30.67
N GLY A 717 -5.94 15.46 -31.78
CA GLY A 717 -4.57 15.76 -32.21
C GLY A 717 -3.47 15.08 -31.39
N ASN A 718 -3.81 14.24 -30.41
CA ASN A 718 -2.87 13.60 -29.53
C ASN A 718 -2.58 12.13 -29.93
N GLY A 719 -2.43 11.85 -31.20
CA GLY A 719 -2.21 10.53 -31.77
C GLY A 719 -3.24 10.20 -32.85
N ASN A 720 -3.78 9.00 -32.84
CA ASN A 720 -4.81 8.58 -33.78
C ASN A 720 -6.16 9.22 -33.42
N ASP A 721 -6.71 10.03 -34.33
CA ASP A 721 -8.00 10.71 -34.16
C ASP A 721 -9.23 9.79 -34.31
N LEU A 722 -9.03 8.47 -34.51
CA LEU A 722 -10.12 7.51 -34.57
C LEU A 722 -10.51 7.09 -33.15
N GLY A 723 -11.73 7.37 -32.74
CA GLY A 723 -12.28 6.91 -31.45
C GLY A 723 -12.29 5.39 -31.32
N GLN A 724 -12.39 4.70 -32.46
CA GLN A 724 -12.36 3.24 -32.56
C GLN A 724 -11.70 2.80 -33.88
N ASN A 725 -11.04 1.63 -33.86
CA ASN A 725 -10.56 1.02 -35.09
C ASN A 725 -11.67 0.18 -35.69
N GLY A 726 -12.16 0.55 -36.89
CA GLY A 726 -13.08 -0.28 -37.62
C GLY A 726 -14.30 0.37 -38.26
N THR A 727 -15.07 -0.41 -39.10
CA THR A 727 -16.16 0.04 -39.99
C THR A 727 -17.59 -0.27 -39.50
N SER A 728 -17.79 -0.85 -38.33
CA SER A 728 -19.12 -1.04 -37.81
C SER A 728 -19.51 0.13 -36.91
N PRO A 729 -20.68 0.73 -37.05
CA PRO A 729 -21.11 1.78 -36.15
C PRO A 729 -21.49 1.15 -34.81
N ASP A 730 -20.54 1.11 -33.91
CA ASP A 730 -20.89 1.35 -32.53
C ASP A 730 -21.56 2.70 -32.47
N ASP A 731 -22.36 2.93 -31.47
CA ASP A 731 -22.95 4.25 -31.29
C ASP A 731 -21.81 5.28 -31.08
N VAL A 732 -21.07 5.56 -32.15
CA VAL A 732 -19.98 6.55 -32.20
C VAL A 732 -20.49 7.96 -31.86
N SER A 733 -21.82 8.16 -31.80
CA SER A 733 -22.42 9.39 -31.32
C SER A 733 -22.03 9.70 -29.85
N ARG A 734 -21.57 8.70 -29.11
CA ARG A 734 -21.15 8.83 -27.71
C ARG A 734 -19.63 8.70 -27.49
N VAL A 735 -18.84 8.60 -28.56
CA VAL A 735 -17.36 8.66 -28.52
C VAL A 735 -16.90 9.89 -29.27
N LYS A 736 -16.34 10.87 -28.57
CA LYS A 736 -16.09 12.20 -29.13
C LYS A 736 -14.65 12.65 -28.89
N ALA A 737 -14.04 13.20 -29.96
CA ALA A 737 -12.80 13.96 -29.86
C ALA A 737 -13.11 15.35 -29.30
N LEU A 738 -12.33 15.76 -28.31
CA LEU A 738 -12.44 17.09 -27.72
C LEU A 738 -11.08 17.79 -27.79
N SER A 739 -11.09 19.09 -27.98
CA SER A 739 -9.90 19.92 -27.77
C SER A 739 -9.54 19.96 -26.28
N GLN A 740 -8.34 20.40 -25.96
CA GLN A 740 -7.92 20.55 -24.56
C GLN A 740 -8.87 21.48 -23.79
N ALA A 741 -9.27 22.59 -24.38
CA ALA A 741 -10.20 23.53 -23.74
C ALA A 741 -11.59 22.92 -23.45
N GLU A 742 -12.08 22.08 -24.37
CA GLU A 742 -13.35 21.35 -24.14
C GLU A 742 -13.23 20.23 -23.12
N MET A 743 -12.05 19.70 -22.89
CA MET A 743 -11.81 18.71 -21.84
C MET A 743 -11.56 19.34 -20.46
N GLN A 744 -11.15 20.60 -20.40
CA GLN A 744 -10.78 21.30 -19.16
C GLN A 744 -11.89 22.24 -18.69
N VAL A 745 -13.08 21.69 -18.53
CA VAL A 745 -14.30 22.44 -18.18
C VAL A 745 -14.63 22.33 -16.69
N ALA A 746 -15.35 23.35 -16.18
CA ALA A 746 -15.77 23.41 -14.78
C ALA A 746 -16.99 22.52 -14.45
N ALA A 747 -17.68 22.01 -15.46
CA ALA A 747 -18.85 21.13 -15.29
C ALA A 747 -19.14 20.36 -16.59
N PRO A 748 -19.84 19.22 -16.54
CA PRO A 748 -20.37 18.55 -17.72
C PRO A 748 -21.30 19.49 -18.53
N SER A 749 -21.31 19.31 -19.84
CA SER A 749 -22.14 20.05 -20.77
C SER A 749 -22.74 19.13 -21.85
N ALA A 750 -23.62 19.65 -22.69
CA ALA A 750 -24.13 18.91 -23.85
C ALA A 750 -23.01 18.55 -24.86
N GLU A 751 -21.91 19.29 -24.84
CA GLU A 751 -20.80 19.13 -25.79
C GLU A 751 -19.69 18.24 -25.26
N ALA A 752 -19.52 18.18 -23.91
CA ALA A 752 -18.45 17.43 -23.27
C ALA A 752 -18.93 16.80 -21.96
N PHE A 753 -18.62 15.55 -21.74
CA PHE A 753 -18.91 14.78 -20.53
C PHE A 753 -20.41 14.70 -20.20
N THR A 754 -21.24 14.67 -21.24
CA THR A 754 -22.70 14.56 -21.11
C THR A 754 -23.06 13.35 -20.24
N ASP A 755 -23.97 13.54 -19.31
CA ASP A 755 -24.45 12.53 -18.37
C ASP A 755 -23.39 11.94 -17.42
N TRP A 756 -22.22 12.55 -17.32
CA TRP A 756 -21.23 12.11 -16.32
C TRP A 756 -21.65 12.52 -14.91
N ASP A 757 -21.58 11.56 -14.01
CA ASP A 757 -21.98 11.74 -12.62
C ASP A 757 -20.99 12.63 -11.86
N VAL A 758 -21.45 13.82 -11.49
CA VAL A 758 -20.65 14.76 -10.69
C VAL A 758 -20.41 14.30 -9.25
N SER A 759 -21.01 13.22 -8.79
CA SER A 759 -20.64 12.59 -7.52
C SER A 759 -19.37 11.75 -7.65
N VAL A 760 -19.08 11.27 -8.85
CA VAL A 760 -17.88 10.47 -9.19
C VAL A 760 -16.74 11.36 -9.67
N TRP A 761 -17.05 12.33 -10.51
CA TRP A 761 -16.08 13.17 -11.20
C TRP A 761 -15.95 14.56 -10.59
N ASN A 762 -14.70 15.01 -10.47
CA ASN A 762 -14.36 16.38 -10.14
C ASN A 762 -14.04 17.15 -11.43
N PHE A 763 -14.71 18.26 -11.66
CA PHE A 763 -14.50 19.16 -12.78
C PHE A 763 -13.96 20.49 -12.26
N GLU A 764 -12.85 20.93 -12.80
CA GLU A 764 -12.21 22.20 -12.45
C GLU A 764 -11.75 22.88 -13.75
N SER A 765 -12.07 24.17 -13.89
CA SER A 765 -11.70 24.94 -15.07
C SER A 765 -10.18 24.95 -15.26
N GLY A 766 -9.71 24.63 -16.46
CA GLY A 766 -8.29 24.54 -16.80
C GLY A 766 -7.62 23.23 -16.41
N SER A 767 -8.35 22.29 -15.83
CA SER A 767 -7.85 20.95 -15.46
C SER A 767 -8.66 19.85 -16.14
N TYR A 768 -8.02 18.74 -16.46
CA TYR A 768 -8.76 17.55 -16.90
C TYR A 768 -9.59 16.99 -15.75
N PRO A 769 -10.77 16.39 -16.02
CA PRO A 769 -11.56 15.77 -14.97
C PRO A 769 -10.77 14.73 -14.16
N THR A 770 -11.00 14.71 -12.86
CA THR A 770 -10.39 13.74 -11.93
C THR A 770 -11.46 13.01 -11.14
N LEU A 771 -11.10 11.90 -10.53
CA LEU A 771 -12.04 11.12 -9.72
C LEU A 771 -12.10 11.64 -8.28
N LYS A 772 -13.31 11.92 -7.77
CA LYS A 772 -13.50 12.39 -6.40
C LYS A 772 -13.08 11.37 -5.35
N ASN A 773 -13.44 10.11 -5.58
CA ASN A 773 -13.14 9.02 -4.64
C ASN A 773 -11.78 8.39 -4.89
N ASN A 774 -11.07 8.81 -5.92
CA ASN A 774 -9.73 8.36 -6.27
C ASN A 774 -8.92 9.55 -6.84
N PRO A 775 -8.67 10.60 -6.06
CA PRO A 775 -7.87 11.73 -6.50
C PRO A 775 -6.45 11.28 -6.83
N GLU A 776 -5.86 11.91 -7.84
CA GLU A 776 -4.44 11.71 -8.13
C GLU A 776 -3.64 12.07 -6.88
N LYS A 777 -2.90 11.10 -6.36
CA LYS A 777 -2.08 11.33 -5.17
C LYS A 777 -0.79 12.01 -5.59
N PRO A 778 -0.32 12.99 -4.83
CA PRO A 778 1.01 13.53 -5.04
C PRO A 778 2.06 12.41 -4.91
N LEU A 779 3.01 12.38 -5.87
CA LEU A 779 4.12 11.41 -5.89
C LEU A 779 5.17 11.71 -4.83
#